data_06e49036339738d5eee9ebbc99d83e02
#
_entry.id   06e49036339738d5eee9ebbc99d83e02
#
_cell.length_a   1.000
_cell.length_b   1.000
_cell.length_c   1.000
_cell.angle_alpha   90.00
_cell.angle_beta   90.00
_cell.angle_gamma   90.00
#
_symmetry.space_group_name_H-M   'P 1'
#
loop_
_entity.id
_entity.type
_entity.pdbx_description
1 polymer ?
#
loop_
_entity_poly.entity_id
_entity_poly.type
_entity_poly.pdbx_seq_one_letter_code
_entity_poly.pdbx_strand_id
1 'polypeptide(L)'
;MDPECSKLLPALCAVLADPRQPVADDTCLEKLLDWFKTVTEAGSSVLLLQENPCLVELLFQVLKPQDLSSGVLSFSLRLAGILAAQENCFQYLQQGELLRGLFGESGPLGRAAWTAPTVRSGWIQGLRSLAQHPSALHFLVGCGALGTIFSLQGDPSLFVASAAGQLLAHVLALCMRGQAEEHPGPQASDWPTCAQQIVDHVEESLRSADSPQVTQALNVLSTTFGHCHSPWTQALWVRLSPLVACLLEKDPVPAAHSLVDLLLSAARSPVLSADCGLWETLAQTLSHLSCTQAGPLALGVLKLQACPQTLRAQAFGVLLQPLACVLEAAAQAPGLPGLPAGTTGDSVVVDTLLSSKSACVGLLCQTLAHVELLQPMPQRPSPWPQAPLLGAAVAVLRFCNGSAAPTSDVGGRLCVILVGCVRVQRAALDFLGTLAQGLGPQELVTQVLAVLLEYLKSPDSSPTVLKKAFQAALRWLRSSPKPSGCCDMDPHSQQFLRELLPVLQKRLCSPCWEVRDSGLEFLTQLTRRWGGQAGFRHTLLASEVPELAEQLLRDPESYVRASAVNAMGQLSSQGLRATSASPEYPGGQQKSLLLDLLHILSADSEGFPRRAVMQVFTEWLRDGHAEVAEDPEQFVARVLQVASQDLDWEVRAQGLELALVFLAQTLGQPASYCPCTMAPPEVAPPGRLAQALQALCRVRLFEFAFRALFDCDRPVAQKSCDLLLFLRARAAPCGNPQDAGSSPNVASAEAALQRWRAGQQGQPQEDLEPEAVMAVLRSVDLEGLRGALAESSDHVEKSPRSLLQDMLATVGTLVENEADCY
;
A
#
# COMPACT_ATOMS: atom_id res chain seq x y z
N MET A 1 -14.87 -19.90 24.93
CA MET A 1 -13.53 -20.40 24.54
C MET A 1 -13.65 -21.88 24.15
N ASP A 2 -12.77 -22.36 23.23
CA ASP A 2 -12.73 -23.80 22.87
C ASP A 2 -12.39 -24.62 24.10
N PRO A 3 -13.18 -25.68 24.43
CA PRO A 3 -12.93 -26.55 25.58
C PRO A 3 -11.55 -27.24 25.59
N GLU A 4 -10.96 -27.45 24.41
CA GLU A 4 -9.62 -28.04 24.29
C GLU A 4 -8.52 -27.04 24.64
N CYS A 5 -8.68 -25.76 24.30
CA CYS A 5 -7.78 -24.71 24.74
C CYS A 5 -7.82 -24.53 26.26
N SER A 6 -9.03 -24.60 26.87
CA SER A 6 -9.17 -24.52 28.33
C SER A 6 -8.43 -25.63 29.06
N LYS A 7 -8.28 -26.82 28.47
CA LYS A 7 -7.50 -27.94 29.07
C LYS A 7 -5.98 -27.68 29.02
N LEU A 8 -5.48 -26.94 28.03
CA LEU A 8 -4.06 -26.67 27.88
C LEU A 8 -3.60 -25.45 28.69
N LEU A 9 -4.50 -24.49 28.95
CA LEU A 9 -4.19 -23.26 29.68
C LEU A 9 -3.53 -23.45 31.03
N PRO A 10 -3.96 -24.38 31.92
CA PRO A 10 -3.32 -24.57 33.22
C PRO A 10 -1.86 -24.97 33.10
N ALA A 11 -1.50 -25.84 32.13
CA ALA A 11 -0.14 -26.26 31.90
C ALA A 11 0.70 -25.09 31.37
N LEU A 12 0.16 -24.28 30.42
CA LEU A 12 0.82 -23.11 29.90
C LEU A 12 1.04 -22.05 31.00
N CYS A 13 0.02 -21.75 31.81
CA CYS A 13 0.16 -20.81 32.93
C CYS A 13 1.22 -21.27 33.94
N ALA A 14 1.35 -22.56 34.19
CA ALA A 14 2.37 -23.11 35.05
C ALA A 14 3.78 -22.92 34.47
N VAL A 15 3.94 -23.09 33.14
CA VAL A 15 5.20 -22.85 32.46
C VAL A 15 5.58 -21.35 32.50
N LEU A 16 4.64 -20.46 32.21
CA LEU A 16 4.87 -19.01 32.25
C LEU A 16 5.18 -18.50 33.65
N ALA A 17 4.67 -19.15 34.68
CA ALA A 17 4.90 -18.80 36.09
C ALA A 17 6.22 -19.33 36.65
N ASP A 18 6.89 -20.27 35.98
CA ASP A 18 8.14 -20.88 36.47
C ASP A 18 9.37 -20.13 35.93
N PRO A 19 10.10 -19.41 36.81
CA PRO A 19 11.30 -18.68 36.37
C PRO A 19 12.43 -19.55 35.84
N ARG A 20 12.36 -20.86 36.03
CA ARG A 20 13.39 -21.84 35.56
C ARG A 20 13.11 -22.27 34.10
N GLN A 21 11.96 -21.95 33.59
CA GLN A 21 11.53 -22.29 32.23
C GLN A 21 11.71 -21.06 31.32
N PRO A 22 12.75 -21.01 30.50
CA PRO A 22 12.86 -19.90 29.54
C PRO A 22 11.74 -20.02 28.50
N VAL A 23 10.96 -18.96 28.33
CA VAL A 23 10.04 -18.81 27.21
C VAL A 23 10.85 -18.28 26.04
N ALA A 24 10.93 -19.05 24.97
CA ALA A 24 11.93 -18.86 23.93
C ALA A 24 11.62 -17.72 22.97
N ASP A 25 10.34 -17.40 22.76
CA ASP A 25 9.94 -16.52 21.67
C ASP A 25 8.88 -15.50 22.11
N ASP A 26 9.27 -14.24 22.12
CA ASP A 26 8.34 -13.12 22.35
C ASP A 26 7.20 -13.09 21.30
N THR A 27 7.41 -13.63 20.10
CA THR A 27 6.38 -13.73 19.05
C THR A 27 5.21 -14.62 19.49
N CYS A 28 5.48 -15.72 20.17
CA CYS A 28 4.44 -16.59 20.72
C CYS A 28 3.62 -15.88 21.79
N LEU A 29 4.27 -15.07 22.64
CA LEU A 29 3.58 -14.28 23.67
C LEU A 29 2.70 -13.19 23.04
N GLU A 30 3.15 -12.52 21.96
CA GLU A 30 2.36 -11.56 21.20
C GLU A 30 1.11 -12.21 20.58
N LYS A 31 1.29 -13.33 19.91
CA LYS A 31 0.15 -14.09 19.32
C LYS A 31 -0.84 -14.54 20.39
N LEU A 32 -0.34 -14.93 21.55
CA LEU A 32 -1.19 -15.33 22.68
C LEU A 32 -1.99 -14.15 23.22
N LEU A 33 -1.42 -12.95 23.28
CA LEU A 33 -2.14 -11.72 23.65
C LEU A 33 -3.22 -11.37 22.62
N ASP A 34 -2.92 -11.45 21.34
CA ASP A 34 -3.90 -11.20 20.28
C ASP A 34 -5.07 -12.18 20.36
N TRP A 35 -4.78 -13.46 20.63
CA TRP A 35 -5.83 -14.44 20.86
C TRP A 35 -6.70 -14.11 22.09
N PHE A 36 -6.10 -13.77 23.23
CA PHE A 36 -6.88 -13.35 24.40
C PHE A 36 -7.72 -12.12 24.12
N LYS A 37 -7.19 -11.15 23.37
CA LYS A 37 -7.94 -9.97 22.95
C LYS A 37 -9.17 -10.36 22.13
N THR A 38 -9.02 -11.22 21.12
CA THR A 38 -10.14 -11.73 20.31
C THR A 38 -11.18 -12.44 21.16
N VAL A 39 -10.77 -13.31 22.11
CA VAL A 39 -11.68 -14.04 23.00
C VAL A 39 -12.43 -13.09 23.93
N THR A 40 -11.77 -12.05 24.47
CA THR A 40 -12.40 -11.06 25.35
C THR A 40 -13.36 -10.13 24.61
N GLU A 41 -13.09 -9.82 23.36
CA GLU A 41 -13.97 -9.02 22.49
C GLU A 41 -15.21 -9.81 22.04
N ALA A 42 -15.09 -11.12 21.83
CA ALA A 42 -16.17 -12.00 21.38
C ALA A 42 -17.10 -12.48 22.51
N GLY A 43 -16.69 -12.38 23.78
CA GLY A 43 -17.42 -12.94 24.90
C GLY A 43 -17.29 -12.15 26.21
N SER A 44 -17.80 -12.72 27.30
CA SER A 44 -17.66 -12.15 28.65
C SER A 44 -16.31 -12.51 29.24
N SER A 45 -15.45 -11.52 29.49
CA SER A 45 -14.15 -11.70 30.15
C SER A 45 -14.27 -12.29 31.56
N VAL A 46 -15.38 -12.03 32.28
CA VAL A 46 -15.64 -12.60 33.61
C VAL A 46 -15.85 -14.10 33.54
N LEU A 47 -16.65 -14.60 32.58
CA LEU A 47 -16.83 -16.01 32.36
C LEU A 47 -15.50 -16.69 31.99
N LEU A 48 -14.69 -16.05 31.17
CA LEU A 48 -13.35 -16.54 30.82
C LEU A 48 -12.50 -16.80 32.06
N LEU A 49 -12.49 -15.86 33.02
CA LEU A 49 -11.72 -15.99 34.27
C LEU A 49 -12.32 -17.02 35.24
N GLN A 50 -13.64 -17.12 35.30
CA GLN A 50 -14.33 -18.12 36.13
C GLN A 50 -14.10 -19.55 35.63
N GLU A 51 -14.13 -19.76 34.33
CA GLU A 51 -13.87 -21.05 33.69
C GLU A 51 -12.37 -21.41 33.70
N ASN A 52 -11.47 -20.42 33.73
CA ASN A 52 -10.01 -20.61 33.67
C ASN A 52 -9.32 -19.87 34.81
N PRO A 53 -9.47 -20.31 36.07
CA PRO A 53 -8.88 -19.64 37.24
C PRO A 53 -7.33 -19.60 37.20
N CYS A 54 -6.70 -20.49 36.41
CA CYS A 54 -5.27 -20.50 36.22
C CYS A 54 -4.71 -19.14 35.65
N LEU A 55 -5.53 -18.37 34.92
CA LEU A 55 -5.14 -17.06 34.45
C LEU A 55 -4.98 -16.05 35.61
N VAL A 56 -5.92 -16.08 36.55
CA VAL A 56 -5.84 -15.22 37.74
C VAL A 56 -4.67 -15.67 38.61
N GLU A 57 -4.46 -16.97 38.74
CA GLU A 57 -3.34 -17.51 39.49
C GLU A 57 -1.99 -17.15 38.90
N LEU A 58 -1.86 -17.18 37.54
CA LEU A 58 -0.66 -16.67 36.86
C LEU A 58 -0.38 -15.22 37.25
N LEU A 59 -1.39 -14.34 37.21
CA LEU A 59 -1.23 -12.93 37.55
C LEU A 59 -0.83 -12.74 39.03
N PHE A 60 -1.32 -13.57 39.95
CA PHE A 60 -0.90 -13.56 41.33
C PHE A 60 0.54 -14.07 41.53
N GLN A 61 0.94 -15.09 40.75
CA GLN A 61 2.32 -15.60 40.80
C GLN A 61 3.34 -14.55 40.35
N VAL A 62 3.00 -13.77 39.33
CA VAL A 62 3.84 -12.67 38.83
C VAL A 62 4.06 -11.56 39.89
N LEU A 63 3.14 -11.41 40.83
CA LEU A 63 3.30 -10.46 41.94
C LEU A 63 4.31 -10.92 42.99
N LYS A 64 4.63 -12.20 43.08
CA LYS A 64 5.63 -12.69 44.01
C LYS A 64 7.04 -12.20 43.61
N PRO A 65 7.93 -11.99 44.58
CA PRO A 65 9.33 -11.60 44.29
C PRO A 65 10.07 -12.82 43.69
N GLN A 66 9.99 -12.95 42.36
CA GLN A 66 10.67 -13.98 41.58
C GLN A 66 11.39 -13.31 40.40
N ASP A 67 12.50 -13.93 39.94
CA ASP A 67 13.23 -13.46 38.76
C ASP A 67 12.59 -13.98 37.49
N LEU A 68 11.39 -13.53 37.17
CA LEU A 68 10.72 -13.80 35.92
C LEU A 68 11.37 -13.04 34.77
N SER A 69 11.35 -13.63 33.58
CA SER A 69 11.84 -12.94 32.38
C SER A 69 11.03 -11.65 32.11
N SER A 70 11.71 -10.65 31.56
CA SER A 70 11.07 -9.35 31.21
C SER A 70 9.93 -9.52 30.20
N GLY A 71 10.03 -10.50 29.31
CA GLY A 71 8.98 -10.85 28.33
C GLY A 71 7.71 -11.37 29.00
N VAL A 72 7.84 -12.34 29.93
CA VAL A 72 6.69 -12.89 30.67
C VAL A 72 6.04 -11.84 31.55
N LEU A 73 6.84 -10.99 32.21
CA LEU A 73 6.30 -9.91 33.06
C LEU A 73 5.53 -8.89 32.20
N SER A 74 6.09 -8.47 31.05
CA SER A 74 5.41 -7.61 30.09
C SER A 74 4.12 -8.22 29.55
N PHE A 75 4.16 -9.52 29.18
CA PHE A 75 2.99 -10.27 28.76
C PHE A 75 1.89 -10.26 29.83
N SER A 76 2.24 -10.55 31.09
CA SER A 76 1.28 -10.63 32.18
C SER A 76 0.63 -9.28 32.49
N LEU A 77 1.38 -8.18 32.43
CA LEU A 77 0.85 -6.84 32.59
C LEU A 77 -0.13 -6.48 31.46
N ARG A 78 0.21 -6.83 30.23
CA ARG A 78 -0.68 -6.59 29.06
C ARG A 78 -1.92 -7.45 29.13
N LEU A 79 -1.78 -8.74 29.50
CA LEU A 79 -2.91 -9.65 29.69
C LEU A 79 -3.87 -9.13 30.77
N ALA A 80 -3.36 -8.69 31.91
CA ALA A 80 -4.18 -8.08 32.97
C ALA A 80 -4.97 -6.89 32.47
N GLY A 81 -4.34 -6.04 31.64
CA GLY A 81 -4.99 -4.89 31.01
C GLY A 81 -6.10 -5.31 30.02
N ILE A 82 -5.85 -6.31 29.17
CA ILE A 82 -6.84 -6.85 28.22
C ILE A 82 -8.04 -7.41 28.96
N LEU A 83 -7.81 -8.22 30.00
CA LEU A 83 -8.87 -8.80 30.83
C LEU A 83 -9.69 -7.73 31.55
N ALA A 84 -9.02 -6.68 32.07
CA ALA A 84 -9.65 -5.56 32.76
C ALA A 84 -10.28 -4.50 31.85
N ALA A 85 -10.23 -4.65 30.54
CA ALA A 85 -10.81 -3.71 29.58
C ALA A 85 -12.36 -3.63 29.69
N GLN A 86 -13.00 -4.70 30.14
CA GLN A 86 -14.43 -4.73 30.45
C GLN A 86 -14.66 -4.40 31.93
N GLU A 87 -15.59 -3.50 32.23
CA GLU A 87 -15.83 -2.99 33.58
C GLU A 87 -16.15 -4.07 34.61
N ASN A 88 -16.96 -5.07 34.21
CA ASN A 88 -17.30 -6.22 35.10
C ASN A 88 -16.05 -7.01 35.50
N CYS A 89 -15.16 -7.26 34.57
CA CYS A 89 -13.91 -7.97 34.82
C CYS A 89 -12.93 -7.11 35.62
N PHE A 90 -12.88 -5.82 35.34
CA PHE A 90 -12.09 -4.86 36.11
C PHE A 90 -12.51 -4.90 37.59
N GLN A 91 -13.81 -4.80 37.90
CA GLN A 91 -14.34 -4.88 39.26
C GLN A 91 -13.98 -6.21 39.95
N TYR A 92 -14.08 -7.33 39.22
CA TYR A 92 -13.70 -8.64 39.72
C TYR A 92 -12.21 -8.72 40.11
N LEU A 93 -11.33 -8.23 39.26
CA LEU A 93 -9.87 -8.21 39.50
C LEU A 93 -9.46 -7.18 40.56
N GLN A 94 -10.22 -6.09 40.69
CA GLN A 94 -10.01 -5.06 41.70
C GLN A 94 -10.36 -5.53 43.13
N GLN A 95 -11.43 -6.32 43.28
CA GLN A 95 -11.83 -6.90 44.57
C GLN A 95 -10.72 -7.73 45.22
N GLY A 96 -9.89 -8.41 44.41
CA GLY A 96 -8.70 -9.15 44.83
C GLY A 96 -7.43 -8.32 45.04
N GLU A 97 -7.48 -6.98 44.97
CA GLU A 97 -6.34 -6.05 44.97
C GLU A 97 -5.27 -6.34 43.89
N LEU A 98 -5.57 -7.23 42.95
CA LEU A 98 -4.62 -7.70 41.94
C LEU A 98 -4.14 -6.57 41.02
N LEU A 99 -5.07 -5.73 40.52
CA LEU A 99 -4.71 -4.59 39.67
C LEU A 99 -3.84 -3.58 40.39
N ARG A 100 -4.11 -3.32 41.68
CA ARG A 100 -3.30 -2.44 42.49
C ARG A 100 -1.91 -3.02 42.75
N GLY A 101 -1.81 -4.34 42.90
CA GLY A 101 -0.54 -5.05 42.99
C GLY A 101 0.28 -4.99 41.70
N LEU A 102 -0.37 -5.06 40.52
CA LEU A 102 0.32 -5.05 39.21
C LEU A 102 0.71 -3.64 38.74
N PHE A 103 -0.15 -2.65 38.93
CA PHE A 103 0.00 -1.32 38.35
C PHE A 103 0.32 -0.22 39.36
N GLY A 104 0.23 -0.47 40.66
CA GLY A 104 0.58 0.46 41.71
C GLY A 104 2.04 0.32 42.17
N GLU A 105 2.40 1.08 43.20
CA GLU A 105 3.76 1.15 43.77
C GLU A 105 4.31 -0.19 44.27
N SER A 106 3.46 -1.11 44.69
CA SER A 106 3.85 -2.44 45.14
C SER A 106 4.17 -3.41 43.98
N GLY A 107 3.94 -3.00 42.72
CA GLY A 107 4.16 -3.78 41.52
C GLY A 107 5.61 -3.78 41.01
N PRO A 108 5.77 -3.84 39.70
CA PRO A 108 7.09 -3.85 39.05
C PRO A 108 7.92 -2.61 39.27
N LEU A 109 7.29 -1.46 39.58
CA LEU A 109 7.90 -0.13 39.75
C LEU A 109 9.10 -0.11 40.71
N GLY A 110 9.04 -0.88 41.80
CA GLY A 110 10.12 -0.99 42.79
C GLY A 110 11.10 -2.12 42.57
N ARG A 111 11.02 -2.87 41.49
CA ARG A 111 11.83 -4.10 41.23
C ARG A 111 12.93 -3.84 40.21
N ALA A 112 13.98 -4.70 40.25
CA ALA A 112 15.05 -4.67 39.26
C ALA A 112 14.54 -4.83 37.81
N ALA A 113 13.47 -5.59 37.60
CA ALA A 113 12.83 -5.77 36.29
C ALA A 113 12.31 -4.48 35.67
N TRP A 114 12.05 -3.42 36.45
CA TRP A 114 11.63 -2.10 35.94
C TRP A 114 12.70 -1.41 35.06
N THR A 115 13.97 -1.80 35.20
CA THR A 115 15.05 -1.27 34.34
C THR A 115 14.90 -1.70 32.88
N ALA A 116 14.18 -2.81 32.60
CA ALA A 116 13.93 -3.29 31.24
C ALA A 116 12.86 -2.43 30.53
N PRO A 117 13.16 -1.87 29.34
CA PRO A 117 12.18 -1.10 28.55
C PRO A 117 10.93 -1.90 28.17
N THR A 118 11.07 -3.22 27.96
CA THR A 118 9.96 -4.14 27.66
C THR A 118 8.92 -4.18 28.78
N VAL A 119 9.36 -4.18 30.05
CA VAL A 119 8.47 -4.18 31.21
C VAL A 119 7.75 -2.85 31.34
N ARG A 120 8.45 -1.71 31.17
CA ARG A 120 7.84 -0.37 31.20
C ARG A 120 6.81 -0.21 30.07
N SER A 121 7.16 -0.67 28.85
CA SER A 121 6.23 -0.68 27.72
C SER A 121 5.01 -1.56 28.00
N GLY A 122 5.21 -2.77 28.53
CA GLY A 122 4.13 -3.71 28.90
C GLY A 122 3.20 -3.11 29.96
N TRP A 123 3.75 -2.42 30.96
CA TRP A 123 2.98 -1.70 31.99
C TRP A 123 2.09 -0.61 31.39
N ILE A 124 2.66 0.25 30.49
CA ILE A 124 1.90 1.29 29.79
C ILE A 124 0.80 0.69 28.91
N GLN A 125 1.12 -0.37 28.15
CA GLN A 125 0.16 -1.01 27.26
C GLN A 125 -0.96 -1.70 28.05
N GLY A 126 -0.64 -2.31 29.18
CA GLY A 126 -1.62 -2.85 30.10
C GLY A 126 -2.57 -1.77 30.63
N LEU A 127 -2.04 -0.63 31.09
CA LEU A 127 -2.85 0.52 31.51
C LEU A 127 -3.70 1.08 30.37
N ARG A 128 -3.17 1.13 29.14
CA ARG A 128 -3.92 1.58 27.98
C ARG A 128 -5.10 0.65 27.66
N SER A 129 -4.91 -0.65 27.82
CA SER A 129 -5.96 -1.63 27.56
C SER A 129 -7.08 -1.55 28.60
N LEU A 130 -6.75 -1.36 29.87
CA LEU A 130 -7.76 -1.24 30.94
C LEU A 130 -8.45 0.12 30.98
N ALA A 131 -7.82 1.18 30.47
CA ALA A 131 -8.36 2.54 30.46
C ALA A 131 -9.44 2.69 29.37
N GLN A 132 -10.56 1.96 29.48
CA GLN A 132 -11.67 2.02 28.54
C GLN A 132 -12.99 2.51 29.18
N HIS A 133 -13.05 2.59 30.50
CA HIS A 133 -14.27 2.90 31.26
C HIS A 133 -13.98 3.84 32.44
N PRO A 134 -14.98 4.58 32.97
CA PRO A 134 -14.77 5.57 34.05
C PRO A 134 -14.13 5.03 35.32
N SER A 135 -14.50 3.78 35.71
CA SER A 135 -13.92 3.16 36.91
C SER A 135 -12.40 2.99 36.81
N ALA A 136 -11.87 2.73 35.60
CA ALA A 136 -10.43 2.67 35.35
C ALA A 136 -9.75 4.02 35.50
N LEU A 137 -10.42 5.12 35.11
CA LEU A 137 -9.86 6.48 35.28
C LEU A 137 -9.70 6.82 36.77
N HIS A 138 -10.68 6.50 37.61
CA HIS A 138 -10.57 6.66 39.07
C HIS A 138 -9.43 5.82 39.64
N PHE A 139 -9.25 4.60 39.12
CA PHE A 139 -8.15 3.72 39.51
C PHE A 139 -6.78 4.33 39.17
N LEU A 140 -6.60 4.88 37.96
CA LEU A 140 -5.32 5.51 37.53
C LEU A 140 -4.90 6.65 38.49
N VAL A 141 -5.86 7.47 38.89
CA VAL A 141 -5.61 8.55 39.89
C VAL A 141 -5.31 7.93 41.24
N GLY A 142 -6.13 6.99 41.71
CA GLY A 142 -6.04 6.40 43.04
C GLY A 142 -4.79 5.53 43.28
N CYS A 143 -4.19 4.95 42.25
CA CYS A 143 -2.95 4.17 42.38
C CYS A 143 -1.67 4.99 42.10
N GLY A 144 -1.76 6.30 41.81
CA GLY A 144 -0.62 7.15 41.53
C GLY A 144 0.02 6.94 40.15
N ALA A 145 -0.61 6.20 39.27
CA ALA A 145 -0.05 5.83 37.95
C ALA A 145 0.27 7.06 37.09
N LEU A 146 -0.50 8.15 37.18
CA LEU A 146 -0.27 9.34 36.35
C LEU A 146 1.10 9.95 36.56
N GLY A 147 1.59 10.05 37.81
CA GLY A 147 2.93 10.57 38.10
C GLY A 147 4.03 9.73 37.44
N THR A 148 3.88 8.39 37.47
CA THR A 148 4.79 7.49 36.78
C THR A 148 4.73 7.66 35.26
N ILE A 149 3.54 7.81 34.68
CA ILE A 149 3.37 8.03 33.21
C ILE A 149 4.03 9.36 32.81
N PHE A 150 3.89 10.43 33.59
CA PHE A 150 4.55 11.71 33.34
C PHE A 150 6.08 11.56 33.32
N SER A 151 6.65 10.81 34.27
CA SER A 151 8.10 10.56 34.27
C SER A 151 8.56 9.71 33.09
N LEU A 152 7.73 8.77 32.62
CA LEU A 152 8.04 7.89 31.47
C LEU A 152 8.00 8.62 30.12
N GLN A 153 7.43 9.82 30.03
CA GLN A 153 7.58 10.64 28.81
C GLN A 153 9.04 11.04 28.55
N GLY A 154 9.85 11.14 29.59
CA GLY A 154 11.30 11.38 29.50
C GLY A 154 12.15 10.10 29.45
N ASP A 155 11.56 8.93 29.20
CA ASP A 155 12.28 7.65 29.17
C ASP A 155 13.37 7.62 28.08
N PRO A 156 14.56 7.06 28.36
CA PRO A 156 15.61 6.90 27.36
C PRO A 156 15.18 6.08 26.16
N SER A 157 14.22 5.15 26.33
CA SER A 157 13.61 4.41 25.22
C SER A 157 12.51 5.23 24.55
N LEU A 158 12.70 5.61 23.29
CA LEU A 158 11.71 6.32 22.50
C LEU A 158 10.36 5.59 22.40
N PHE A 159 10.39 4.26 22.43
CA PHE A 159 9.17 3.45 22.42
C PHE A 159 8.36 3.62 23.70
N VAL A 160 9.03 3.62 24.84
CA VAL A 160 8.39 3.83 26.16
C VAL A 160 7.85 5.26 26.26
N ALA A 161 8.66 6.25 25.90
CA ALA A 161 8.26 7.67 25.93
C ALA A 161 7.06 7.94 25.01
N SER A 162 7.06 7.38 23.79
CA SER A 162 5.95 7.49 22.85
C SER A 162 4.68 6.80 23.38
N ALA A 163 4.80 5.59 23.95
CA ALA A 163 3.69 4.87 24.54
C ALA A 163 3.06 5.62 25.72
N ALA A 164 3.88 6.26 26.57
CA ALA A 164 3.41 7.09 27.66
C ALA A 164 2.60 8.29 27.15
N GLY A 165 3.09 9.00 26.13
CA GLY A 165 2.38 10.10 25.48
C GLY A 165 1.05 9.66 24.87
N GLN A 166 1.03 8.51 24.20
CA GLN A 166 -0.19 7.93 23.63
C GLN A 166 -1.22 7.54 24.70
N LEU A 167 -0.76 7.01 25.84
CA LEU A 167 -1.64 6.70 26.97
C LEU A 167 -2.27 7.96 27.55
N LEU A 168 -1.51 9.03 27.76
CA LEU A 168 -2.03 10.31 28.24
C LEU A 168 -3.07 10.89 27.28
N ALA A 169 -2.79 10.88 25.98
CA ALA A 169 -3.74 11.32 24.97
C ALA A 169 -5.02 10.47 24.96
N HIS A 170 -4.90 9.16 25.11
CA HIS A 170 -6.05 8.24 25.20
C HIS A 170 -6.91 8.52 26.44
N VAL A 171 -6.29 8.66 27.61
CA VAL A 171 -6.98 8.96 28.86
C VAL A 171 -7.68 10.32 28.78
N LEU A 172 -7.01 11.33 28.24
CA LEU A 172 -7.58 12.66 28.05
C LEU A 172 -8.79 12.63 27.11
N ALA A 173 -8.66 11.92 25.97
CA ALA A 173 -9.77 11.74 25.02
C ALA A 173 -10.97 11.00 25.63
N LEU A 174 -10.72 9.99 26.48
CA LEU A 174 -11.78 9.24 27.17
C LEU A 174 -12.52 10.13 28.18
N CYS A 175 -11.78 10.94 28.97
CA CYS A 175 -12.38 11.91 29.88
C CYS A 175 -13.30 12.90 29.16
N MET A 176 -12.90 13.32 27.95
CA MET A 176 -13.68 14.26 27.13
C MET A 176 -14.93 13.65 26.51
N ARG A 177 -14.96 12.36 26.24
CA ARG A 177 -16.14 11.66 25.68
C ARG A 177 -17.20 11.40 26.73
N GLY A 178 -16.84 10.96 27.92
CA GLY A 178 -17.77 10.60 28.99
C GLY A 178 -18.64 11.74 29.49
N GLN A 179 -18.19 12.99 29.36
CA GLN A 179 -18.91 14.18 29.83
C GLN A 179 -19.83 14.80 28.76
N ALA A 180 -19.72 14.41 27.51
CA ALA A 180 -20.54 14.96 26.43
C ALA A 180 -22.03 14.53 26.53
N GLU A 181 -22.29 13.45 27.26
CA GLU A 181 -23.65 12.90 27.42
C GLU A 181 -24.42 13.55 28.61
N GLU A 182 -23.74 14.15 29.58
CA GLU A 182 -24.36 14.60 30.83
C GLU A 182 -24.62 16.11 30.94
N HIS A 183 -23.84 16.99 30.27
CA HIS A 183 -24.04 18.45 30.35
C HIS A 183 -23.71 19.21 29.05
N PRO A 184 -24.59 20.11 28.56
CA PRO A 184 -24.41 20.81 27.29
C PRO A 184 -23.61 22.14 27.37
N GLY A 185 -22.57 22.24 28.19
CA GLY A 185 -21.71 23.42 28.20
C GLY A 185 -20.65 23.37 29.26
N PRO A 186 -19.36 23.20 28.94
CA PRO A 186 -18.30 23.12 29.92
C PRO A 186 -17.88 24.52 30.38
N GLN A 187 -18.04 24.81 31.68
CA GLN A 187 -17.22 25.82 32.32
C GLN A 187 -15.87 25.20 32.70
N ALA A 188 -14.79 25.95 32.65
CA ALA A 188 -13.43 25.48 32.93
C ALA A 188 -13.22 24.86 34.33
N SER A 189 -14.23 24.94 35.22
CA SER A 189 -14.23 24.37 36.55
C SER A 189 -14.66 22.90 36.66
N ASP A 190 -15.17 22.32 35.58
CA ASP A 190 -15.86 21.01 35.62
C ASP A 190 -15.06 19.84 35.05
N TRP A 191 -13.75 20.03 34.86
CA TRP A 191 -12.90 18.98 34.32
C TRP A 191 -12.70 17.83 35.32
N PRO A 192 -12.82 16.56 34.88
CA PRO A 192 -12.48 15.42 35.73
C PRO A 192 -11.06 15.55 36.29
N THR A 193 -10.86 15.15 37.51
CA THR A 193 -9.56 15.28 38.21
C THR A 193 -8.39 14.71 37.37
N CYS A 194 -8.62 13.59 36.71
CA CYS A 194 -7.63 12.97 35.83
C CYS A 194 -7.27 13.87 34.64
N ALA A 195 -8.28 14.43 33.95
CA ALA A 195 -8.06 15.34 32.82
C ALA A 195 -7.36 16.64 33.26
N GLN A 196 -7.74 17.20 34.42
CA GLN A 196 -7.13 18.41 34.98
C GLN A 196 -5.63 18.18 35.23
N GLN A 197 -5.24 17.07 35.87
CA GLN A 197 -3.84 16.76 36.15
C GLN A 197 -3.02 16.61 34.85
N ILE A 198 -3.59 15.98 33.81
CA ILE A 198 -2.93 15.82 32.49
C ILE A 198 -2.76 17.19 31.82
N VAL A 199 -3.81 18.02 31.83
CA VAL A 199 -3.76 19.37 31.22
C VAL A 199 -2.76 20.26 31.96
N ASP A 200 -2.74 20.26 33.31
CA ASP A 200 -1.77 21.02 34.08
C ASP A 200 -0.32 20.61 33.79
N HIS A 201 -0.07 19.30 33.68
CA HIS A 201 1.23 18.77 33.29
C HIS A 201 1.64 19.20 31.88
N VAL A 202 0.70 19.15 30.90
CA VAL A 202 0.93 19.61 29.51
C VAL A 202 1.23 21.11 29.49
N GLU A 203 0.50 21.93 30.24
CA GLU A 203 0.76 23.38 30.36
C GLU A 203 2.15 23.66 30.93
N GLU A 204 2.53 22.97 32.00
CA GLU A 204 3.86 23.10 32.60
C GLU A 204 4.95 22.73 31.58
N SER A 205 4.77 21.63 30.88
CA SER A 205 5.69 21.17 29.84
C SER A 205 5.81 22.16 28.67
N LEU A 206 4.71 22.82 28.24
CA LEU A 206 4.75 23.85 27.20
C LEU A 206 5.46 25.14 27.65
N ARG A 207 5.45 25.46 28.94
CA ARG A 207 6.20 26.58 29.50
C ARG A 207 7.68 26.28 29.69
N SER A 208 8.06 25.01 29.68
CA SER A 208 9.44 24.57 29.86
C SER A 208 10.40 25.15 28.82
N ALA A 209 11.64 25.34 29.21
CA ALA A 209 12.73 25.66 28.28
C ALA A 209 13.30 24.41 27.60
N ASP A 210 12.94 23.21 28.08
CA ASP A 210 13.41 21.92 27.56
C ASP A 210 12.63 21.49 26.31
N SER A 211 13.30 21.48 25.16
CA SER A 211 12.69 21.14 23.88
C SER A 211 12.07 19.73 23.82
N PRO A 212 12.66 18.67 24.39
CA PRO A 212 12.04 17.36 24.53
C PRO A 212 10.70 17.37 25.26
N GLN A 213 10.60 18.08 26.39
CA GLN A 213 9.33 18.19 27.14
C GLN A 213 8.25 18.90 26.33
N VAL A 214 8.60 20.00 25.65
CA VAL A 214 7.69 20.71 24.74
C VAL A 214 7.22 19.78 23.63
N THR A 215 8.13 19.00 23.03
CA THR A 215 7.83 18.02 21.98
C THR A 215 6.81 16.99 22.46
N GLN A 216 7.01 16.41 23.66
CA GLN A 216 6.11 15.41 24.21
C GLN A 216 4.71 15.99 24.49
N ALA A 217 4.64 17.19 25.06
CA ALA A 217 3.37 17.87 25.29
C ALA A 217 2.60 18.12 23.99
N LEU A 218 3.28 18.62 22.94
CA LEU A 218 2.68 18.86 21.64
C LEU A 218 2.20 17.55 20.98
N ASN A 219 2.94 16.45 21.15
CA ASN A 219 2.54 15.13 20.61
C ASN A 219 1.30 14.57 21.33
N VAL A 220 1.19 14.74 22.66
CA VAL A 220 -0.03 14.38 23.42
C VAL A 220 -1.22 15.14 22.89
N LEU A 221 -1.09 16.44 22.71
CA LEU A 221 -2.16 17.30 22.20
C LEU A 221 -2.53 16.97 20.76
N SER A 222 -1.54 16.78 19.88
CA SER A 222 -1.77 16.40 18.48
C SER A 222 -2.58 15.11 18.38
N THR A 223 -2.24 14.12 19.21
CA THR A 223 -2.96 12.85 19.27
C THR A 223 -4.38 13.03 19.80
N THR A 224 -4.54 13.84 20.86
CA THR A 224 -5.85 14.13 21.46
C THR A 224 -6.79 14.82 20.45
N PHE A 225 -6.33 15.88 19.79
CA PHE A 225 -7.12 16.60 18.78
C PHE A 225 -7.42 15.75 17.53
N GLY A 226 -6.56 14.78 17.21
CA GLY A 226 -6.78 13.85 16.12
C GLY A 226 -7.89 12.82 16.37
N HIS A 227 -8.16 12.50 17.65
CA HIS A 227 -9.11 11.43 18.01
C HIS A 227 -10.36 11.92 18.73
N CYS A 228 -10.38 13.14 19.25
CA CYS A 228 -11.50 13.70 20.01
C CYS A 228 -12.12 14.90 19.30
N HIS A 229 -13.44 14.84 19.08
CA HIS A 229 -14.22 15.86 18.38
C HIS A 229 -15.43 16.31 19.23
N SER A 230 -15.24 16.51 20.52
CA SER A 230 -16.27 16.96 21.45
C SER A 230 -16.19 18.48 21.72
N PRO A 231 -17.21 19.11 22.29
CA PRO A 231 -17.12 20.52 22.72
C PRO A 231 -15.97 20.81 23.68
N TRP A 232 -15.53 19.80 24.44
CA TRP A 232 -14.37 19.91 25.33
C TRP A 232 -13.05 20.14 24.58
N THR A 233 -12.92 19.71 23.33
CA THR A 233 -11.76 20.03 22.49
C THR A 233 -11.64 21.53 22.22
N GLN A 234 -12.77 22.24 22.10
CA GLN A 234 -12.76 23.69 21.95
C GLN A 234 -12.31 24.39 23.25
N ALA A 235 -12.82 23.96 24.41
CA ALA A 235 -12.39 24.48 25.70
C ALA A 235 -10.89 24.25 25.95
N LEU A 236 -10.39 23.07 25.58
CA LEU A 236 -8.96 22.74 25.65
C LEU A 236 -8.13 23.66 24.72
N TRP A 237 -8.58 23.87 23.47
CA TRP A 237 -7.89 24.75 22.54
C TRP A 237 -7.83 26.21 23.07
N VAL A 238 -8.95 26.75 23.52
CA VAL A 238 -9.01 28.12 24.09
C VAL A 238 -8.05 28.28 25.26
N ARG A 239 -7.92 27.26 26.12
CA ARG A 239 -7.00 27.26 27.24
C ARG A 239 -5.52 27.20 26.82
N LEU A 240 -5.20 26.46 25.78
CA LEU A 240 -3.81 26.20 25.36
C LEU A 240 -3.31 27.13 24.25
N SER A 241 -4.19 27.75 23.47
CA SER A 241 -3.81 28.62 22.35
C SER A 241 -2.89 29.79 22.74
N PRO A 242 -3.01 30.45 23.96
CA PRO A 242 -2.04 31.46 24.35
C PRO A 242 -0.62 30.92 24.55
N LEU A 243 -0.50 29.67 25.03
CA LEU A 243 0.80 29.02 25.20
C LEU A 243 1.43 28.64 23.85
N VAL A 244 0.61 28.21 22.91
CA VAL A 244 1.04 27.96 21.53
C VAL A 244 1.53 29.25 20.87
N ALA A 245 0.83 30.36 21.06
CA ALA A 245 1.26 31.68 20.56
C ALA A 245 2.61 32.09 21.17
N CYS A 246 2.82 31.92 22.48
CA CYS A 246 4.11 32.17 23.12
C CYS A 246 5.25 31.28 22.58
N LEU A 247 4.98 30.07 22.13
CA LEU A 247 6.00 29.23 21.50
C LEU A 247 6.40 29.76 20.12
N LEU A 248 5.45 30.35 19.38
CA LEU A 248 5.70 30.95 18.06
C LEU A 248 6.53 32.23 18.14
N GLU A 249 6.50 32.96 19.26
CA GLU A 249 7.31 34.16 19.46
C GLU A 249 8.79 33.88 19.74
N LYS A 250 9.14 32.61 20.02
CA LYS A 250 10.54 32.20 20.24
C LYS A 250 11.27 32.00 18.91
N ASP A 251 12.52 32.41 18.83
CA ASP A 251 13.40 32.20 17.67
C ASP A 251 14.69 31.48 18.11
N PRO A 252 14.95 30.25 17.64
CA PRO A 252 14.08 29.42 16.76
C PRO A 252 12.86 28.86 17.48
N VAL A 253 11.78 28.61 16.72
CA VAL A 253 10.55 28.02 17.24
C VAL A 253 10.86 26.60 17.77
N PRO A 254 10.64 26.35 19.09
CA PRO A 254 10.94 25.03 19.66
C PRO A 254 9.96 23.98 19.15
N ALA A 255 10.48 22.75 18.92
CA ALA A 255 9.69 21.61 18.50
C ALA A 255 8.75 21.88 17.29
N ALA A 256 9.22 22.65 16.30
CA ALA A 256 8.42 23.13 15.17
C ALA A 256 7.65 22.03 14.42
N HIS A 257 8.22 20.82 14.28
CA HIS A 257 7.52 19.69 13.63
C HIS A 257 6.30 19.25 14.42
N SER A 258 6.43 19.04 15.74
CA SER A 258 5.30 18.65 16.60
C SER A 258 4.26 19.76 16.73
N LEU A 259 4.70 21.03 16.66
CA LEU A 259 3.79 22.17 16.60
C LEU A 259 2.97 22.18 15.30
N VAL A 260 3.58 21.89 14.16
CA VAL A 260 2.90 21.71 12.86
C VAL A 260 1.87 20.58 12.94
N ASP A 261 2.26 19.44 13.51
CA ASP A 261 1.36 18.29 13.67
C ASP A 261 0.17 18.63 14.58
N LEU A 262 0.40 19.35 15.67
CA LEU A 262 -0.68 19.83 16.54
C LEU A 262 -1.65 20.74 15.79
N LEU A 263 -1.15 21.77 15.10
CA LEU A 263 -1.97 22.73 14.39
C LEU A 263 -2.79 22.09 13.28
N LEU A 264 -2.20 21.13 12.56
CA LEU A 264 -2.91 20.37 11.53
C LEU A 264 -3.95 19.40 12.11
N SER A 265 -3.68 18.79 13.26
CA SER A 265 -4.65 17.93 13.96
C SER A 265 -5.83 18.75 14.48
N ALA A 266 -5.56 19.92 15.06
CA ALA A 266 -6.60 20.86 15.48
C ALA A 266 -7.45 21.33 14.28
N ALA A 267 -6.82 21.67 13.15
CA ALA A 267 -7.52 22.15 11.95
C ALA A 267 -8.38 21.07 11.25
N ARG A 268 -8.08 19.80 11.47
CA ARG A 268 -8.92 18.69 10.98
C ARG A 268 -10.14 18.46 11.87
N SER A 269 -10.15 18.95 13.09
CA SER A 269 -11.30 18.79 13.98
C SER A 269 -12.48 19.64 13.50
N PRO A 270 -13.66 19.03 13.25
CA PRO A 270 -14.83 19.75 12.75
C PRO A 270 -15.35 20.79 13.76
N VAL A 271 -15.06 20.59 15.04
CA VAL A 271 -15.48 21.50 16.13
C VAL A 271 -14.66 22.78 16.14
N LEU A 272 -13.34 22.67 15.85
CA LEU A 272 -12.42 23.80 15.87
C LEU A 272 -12.36 24.54 14.54
N SER A 273 -12.70 23.90 13.44
CA SER A 273 -12.69 24.52 12.11
C SER A 273 -13.73 25.65 11.95
N ALA A 274 -14.71 25.75 12.84
CA ALA A 274 -15.70 26.81 12.86
C ALA A 274 -15.22 28.07 13.61
N ASP A 275 -14.09 28.01 14.33
CA ASP A 275 -13.64 29.10 15.19
C ASP A 275 -12.44 29.86 14.61
N CYS A 276 -12.52 31.18 14.70
CA CYS A 276 -11.70 32.12 13.92
C CYS A 276 -10.23 32.19 14.32
N GLY A 277 -9.89 31.91 15.58
CA GLY A 277 -8.51 32.07 16.09
C GLY A 277 -7.51 31.07 15.52
N LEU A 278 -7.95 29.85 15.16
CA LEU A 278 -7.09 28.81 14.65
C LEU A 278 -6.51 29.13 13.27
N TRP A 279 -7.34 29.72 12.38
CA TRP A 279 -6.90 30.10 11.04
C TRP A 279 -5.88 31.23 11.06
N GLU A 280 -6.03 32.18 11.98
CA GLU A 280 -5.08 33.24 12.22
C GLU A 280 -3.74 32.69 12.76
N THR A 281 -3.81 31.77 13.73
CA THR A 281 -2.62 31.09 14.26
C THR A 281 -1.88 30.32 13.15
N LEU A 282 -2.60 29.62 12.26
CA LEU A 282 -2.00 28.92 11.12
C LEU A 282 -1.32 29.89 10.14
N ALA A 283 -1.97 31.02 9.85
CA ALA A 283 -1.41 32.05 8.95
C ALA A 283 -0.15 32.68 9.55
N GLN A 284 -0.16 33.01 10.84
CA GLN A 284 1.00 33.50 11.58
C GLN A 284 2.13 32.49 11.60
N THR A 285 1.83 31.21 11.89
CA THR A 285 2.80 30.12 11.90
C THR A 285 3.49 29.96 10.55
N LEU A 286 2.75 30.01 9.43
CA LEU A 286 3.32 29.97 8.08
C LEU A 286 4.31 31.11 7.82
N SER A 287 4.13 32.27 8.47
CA SER A 287 5.01 33.42 8.31
C SER A 287 6.24 33.40 9.22
N HIS A 288 6.16 32.72 10.37
CA HIS A 288 7.24 32.68 11.39
C HIS A 288 8.16 31.44 11.23
N LEU A 289 7.66 30.36 10.67
CA LEU A 289 8.48 29.16 10.47
C LEU A 289 9.54 29.38 9.38
N SER A 290 10.71 28.76 9.58
CA SER A 290 11.73 28.70 8.53
C SER A 290 11.21 28.01 7.26
N CYS A 291 11.78 28.31 6.10
CA CYS A 291 11.33 27.77 4.83
C CYS A 291 11.26 26.23 4.80
N THR A 292 12.16 25.54 5.51
CA THR A 292 12.18 24.08 5.61
C THR A 292 11.06 23.53 6.49
N GLN A 293 10.59 24.28 7.47
CA GLN A 293 9.56 23.90 8.43
C GLN A 293 8.16 24.32 7.98
N ALA A 294 8.04 25.45 7.26
CA ALA A 294 6.77 25.95 6.74
C ALA A 294 6.16 25.06 5.65
N GLY A 295 6.98 24.35 4.87
CA GLY A 295 6.53 23.48 3.78
C GLY A 295 5.57 22.37 4.23
N PRO A 296 5.87 21.55 5.27
CA PRO A 296 4.95 20.56 5.80
C PRO A 296 3.63 21.15 6.28
N LEU A 297 3.66 22.34 6.93
CA LEU A 297 2.46 23.05 7.33
C LEU A 297 1.63 23.50 6.12
N ALA A 298 2.27 24.13 5.15
CA ALA A 298 1.62 24.57 3.90
C ALA A 298 0.93 23.40 3.20
N LEU A 299 1.64 22.27 3.08
CA LEU A 299 1.11 21.05 2.49
C LEU A 299 -0.10 20.51 3.27
N GLY A 300 -0.02 20.50 4.59
CA GLY A 300 -1.11 20.09 5.46
C GLY A 300 -2.36 20.98 5.29
N VAL A 301 -2.17 22.30 5.28
CA VAL A 301 -3.23 23.30 5.05
C VAL A 301 -3.93 23.08 3.69
N LEU A 302 -3.16 22.79 2.63
CA LEU A 302 -3.73 22.54 1.30
C LEU A 302 -4.59 21.28 1.23
N LYS A 303 -4.33 20.30 2.09
CA LYS A 303 -5.12 19.06 2.20
C LYS A 303 -6.41 19.22 3.01
N LEU A 304 -6.57 20.33 3.76
CA LEU A 304 -7.79 20.58 4.51
C LEU A 304 -8.97 20.87 3.58
N GLN A 305 -10.12 20.25 3.88
CA GLN A 305 -11.35 20.43 3.08
C GLN A 305 -11.93 21.84 3.26
N ALA A 306 -12.03 22.30 4.51
CA ALA A 306 -12.53 23.62 4.86
C ALA A 306 -11.34 24.52 5.25
N CYS A 307 -10.84 25.30 4.31
CA CYS A 307 -9.73 26.22 4.53
C CYS A 307 -10.04 27.57 3.88
N PRO A 308 -9.85 28.72 4.58
CA PRO A 308 -9.99 30.04 4.00
C PRO A 308 -9.14 30.23 2.77
N GLN A 309 -9.67 30.91 1.74
CA GLN A 309 -8.97 31.13 0.46
C GLN A 309 -7.66 31.89 0.64
N THR A 310 -7.63 32.86 1.55
CA THR A 310 -6.43 33.63 1.86
C THR A 310 -5.30 32.78 2.44
N LEU A 311 -5.62 31.91 3.41
CA LEU A 311 -4.68 30.98 3.99
C LEU A 311 -4.20 29.93 2.97
N ARG A 312 -5.10 29.46 2.11
CA ARG A 312 -4.77 28.54 1.02
C ARG A 312 -3.79 29.19 0.03
N ALA A 313 -4.02 30.45 -0.34
CA ALA A 313 -3.12 31.19 -1.22
C ALA A 313 -1.75 31.41 -0.59
N GLN A 314 -1.69 31.73 0.70
CA GLN A 314 -0.44 31.85 1.46
C GLN A 314 0.32 30.52 1.49
N ALA A 315 -0.37 29.40 1.78
CA ALA A 315 0.23 28.07 1.79
C ALA A 315 0.78 27.66 0.42
N PHE A 316 0.07 27.97 -0.67
CA PHE A 316 0.58 27.79 -2.04
C PHE A 316 1.83 28.63 -2.27
N GLY A 317 1.82 29.90 -1.87
CA GLY A 317 3.00 30.79 -2.00
C GLY A 317 4.22 30.15 -1.36
N VAL A 318 4.11 29.73 -0.10
CA VAL A 318 5.21 29.07 0.64
C VAL A 318 5.69 27.80 -0.08
N LEU A 319 4.78 26.96 -0.55
CA LEU A 319 5.13 25.69 -1.19
C LEU A 319 5.84 25.90 -2.53
N LEU A 320 5.43 26.90 -3.34
CA LEU A 320 5.96 27.13 -4.69
C LEU A 320 7.20 28.04 -4.72
N GLN A 321 7.50 28.72 -3.64
CA GLN A 321 8.60 29.69 -3.57
C GLN A 321 9.97 29.10 -4.01
N PRO A 322 10.36 27.83 -3.63
CA PRO A 322 11.61 27.24 -4.11
C PRO A 322 11.65 27.07 -5.63
N LEU A 323 10.52 26.73 -6.28
CA LEU A 323 10.44 26.63 -7.74
C LEU A 323 10.48 28.01 -8.41
N ALA A 324 9.88 29.02 -7.80
CA ALA A 324 9.95 30.40 -8.28
C ALA A 324 11.39 30.90 -8.28
N CYS A 325 12.14 30.67 -7.19
CA CYS A 325 13.56 31.03 -7.11
C CYS A 325 14.41 30.32 -8.19
N VAL A 326 14.13 29.05 -8.47
CA VAL A 326 14.83 28.31 -9.54
C VAL A 326 14.50 28.90 -10.92
N LEU A 327 13.22 29.23 -11.15
CA LEU A 327 12.79 29.82 -12.43
C LEU A 327 13.44 31.20 -12.67
N GLU A 328 13.47 32.04 -11.65
CA GLU A 328 14.15 33.35 -11.71
C GLU A 328 15.65 33.19 -11.94
N ALA A 329 16.29 32.24 -11.28
CA ALA A 329 17.71 31.95 -11.45
C ALA A 329 18.05 31.42 -12.87
N ALA A 330 17.09 30.76 -13.54
CA ALA A 330 17.25 30.20 -14.88
C ALA A 330 16.86 31.19 -15.98
N ALA A 331 15.91 32.10 -15.70
CA ALA A 331 15.32 32.98 -16.69
C ALA A 331 15.94 34.40 -16.61
N GLN A 332 16.12 34.99 -17.75
CA GLN A 332 16.35 36.44 -17.86
C GLN A 332 15.04 37.23 -17.73
N ALA A 333 13.98 36.65 -17.25
CA ALA A 333 12.65 37.23 -17.26
C ALA A 333 12.07 37.36 -15.82
N PRO A 334 11.29 38.39 -15.53
CA PRO A 334 10.74 38.65 -14.19
C PRO A 334 9.75 37.57 -13.75
N GLY A 335 9.73 37.33 -12.46
CA GLY A 335 9.10 36.25 -11.69
C GLY A 335 7.68 35.80 -12.06
N LEU A 336 7.24 34.74 -11.42
CA LEU A 336 5.90 34.16 -11.55
C LEU A 336 4.81 35.21 -11.31
N PRO A 337 3.94 35.52 -12.28
CA PRO A 337 2.83 36.43 -12.05
C PRO A 337 1.91 35.86 -10.97
N GLY A 338 1.72 36.63 -9.89
CA GLY A 338 0.84 36.27 -8.77
C GLY A 338 1.57 35.94 -7.44
N LEU A 339 2.89 35.79 -7.43
CA LEU A 339 3.63 35.94 -6.16
C LEU A 339 3.88 37.43 -5.88
N PRO A 340 3.74 37.86 -4.62
CA PRO A 340 4.08 39.24 -4.28
C PRO A 340 5.58 39.44 -4.51
N ALA A 341 5.90 40.19 -5.56
CA ALA A 341 7.29 40.59 -5.87
C ALA A 341 7.83 41.47 -4.73
N GLY A 342 8.96 41.05 -4.17
CA GLY A 342 9.74 41.96 -3.31
C GLY A 342 9.41 41.90 -1.82
N THR A 343 9.05 40.75 -1.24
CA THR A 343 9.10 40.59 0.22
C THR A 343 10.48 40.08 0.65
N THR A 344 10.93 40.53 1.84
CA THR A 344 12.18 40.08 2.49
C THR A 344 12.35 38.56 2.58
N GLY A 345 11.28 37.77 2.27
CA GLY A 345 11.28 36.32 2.23
C GLY A 345 12.04 35.68 1.06
N ASP A 346 12.16 36.37 -0.07
CA ASP A 346 12.85 35.80 -1.27
C ASP A 346 14.34 35.60 -1.02
N SER A 347 14.99 36.51 -0.30
CA SER A 347 16.39 36.38 0.09
C SER A 347 16.62 35.19 1.02
N VAL A 348 15.76 34.98 1.99
CA VAL A 348 15.89 33.90 2.97
C VAL A 348 15.74 32.51 2.31
N VAL A 349 14.82 32.37 1.35
CA VAL A 349 14.66 31.12 0.60
C VAL A 349 15.86 30.84 -0.29
N VAL A 350 16.36 31.84 -0.99
CA VAL A 350 17.58 31.72 -1.81
C VAL A 350 18.77 31.34 -0.95
N ASP A 351 18.97 32.02 0.20
CA ASP A 351 20.04 31.68 1.14
C ASP A 351 19.90 30.24 1.69
N THR A 352 18.68 29.80 1.97
CA THR A 352 18.42 28.43 2.41
C THR A 352 18.69 27.40 1.30
N LEU A 353 18.26 27.66 0.07
CA LEU A 353 18.54 26.81 -1.10
C LEU A 353 20.05 26.69 -1.36
N LEU A 354 20.79 27.76 -1.14
CA LEU A 354 22.23 27.81 -1.35
C LEU A 354 23.05 27.37 -0.12
N SER A 355 22.44 27.18 1.05
CA SER A 355 23.14 26.85 2.29
C SER A 355 23.77 25.47 2.29
N SER A 356 23.08 24.47 1.73
CA SER A 356 23.58 23.11 1.60
C SER A 356 22.84 22.31 0.52
N LYS A 357 23.50 21.28 -0.02
CA LYS A 357 22.88 20.35 -0.96
C LYS A 357 21.65 19.67 -0.36
N SER A 358 21.69 19.30 0.90
CA SER A 358 20.57 18.66 1.61
C SER A 358 19.36 19.57 1.72
N ALA A 359 19.55 20.84 2.09
CA ALA A 359 18.47 21.83 2.18
C ALA A 359 17.84 22.08 0.80
N CYS A 360 18.65 22.29 -0.22
CA CYS A 360 18.20 22.48 -1.60
C CYS A 360 17.37 21.31 -2.10
N VAL A 361 17.90 20.09 -1.97
CA VAL A 361 17.23 18.86 -2.39
C VAL A 361 15.93 18.65 -1.58
N GLY A 362 15.96 18.90 -0.27
CA GLY A 362 14.80 18.79 0.60
C GLY A 362 13.65 19.71 0.16
N LEU A 363 13.92 21.00 -0.01
CA LEU A 363 12.93 21.98 -0.41
C LEU A 363 12.34 21.69 -1.80
N LEU A 364 13.19 21.43 -2.79
CA LEU A 364 12.73 21.13 -4.14
C LEU A 364 11.92 19.85 -4.22
N CYS A 365 12.39 18.77 -3.58
CA CYS A 365 11.65 17.51 -3.58
C CYS A 365 10.32 17.62 -2.83
N GLN A 366 10.23 18.41 -1.77
CA GLN A 366 8.99 18.66 -1.05
C GLN A 366 7.94 19.31 -1.95
N THR A 367 8.32 20.32 -2.74
CA THR A 367 7.43 20.98 -3.68
C THR A 367 7.04 20.03 -4.83
N LEU A 368 8.03 19.37 -5.44
CA LEU A 368 7.83 18.52 -6.62
C LEU A 368 7.02 17.25 -6.33
N ALA A 369 7.04 16.73 -5.09
CA ALA A 369 6.31 15.50 -4.74
C ALA A 369 4.79 15.70 -4.64
N HIS A 370 4.30 16.92 -4.53
CA HIS A 370 2.89 17.21 -4.20
C HIS A 370 2.13 17.90 -5.33
N VAL A 371 2.46 17.55 -6.55
CA VAL A 371 1.83 18.08 -7.78
C VAL A 371 0.32 17.82 -7.84
N GLU A 372 -0.17 16.76 -7.20
CA GLU A 372 -1.61 16.44 -7.18
C GLU A 372 -2.45 17.56 -6.56
N LEU A 373 -1.90 18.29 -5.59
CA LEU A 373 -2.56 19.43 -4.95
C LEU A 373 -2.63 20.66 -5.86
N LEU A 374 -1.79 20.71 -6.90
CA LEU A 374 -1.71 21.78 -7.86
C LEU A 374 -2.64 21.57 -9.07
N GLN A 375 -3.23 20.35 -9.19
CA GLN A 375 -4.16 20.05 -10.27
C GLN A 375 -5.51 20.78 -10.07
N PRO A 376 -6.08 21.35 -11.14
CA PRO A 376 -7.42 21.94 -11.08
C PRO A 376 -8.44 20.83 -10.80
N MET A 377 -9.09 20.89 -9.64
CA MET A 377 -10.28 20.08 -9.39
C MET A 377 -11.41 20.59 -10.28
N PRO A 378 -12.34 19.73 -10.78
CA PRO A 378 -13.45 20.14 -11.65
C PRO A 378 -14.32 21.27 -11.08
N GLN A 379 -14.29 21.45 -9.78
CA GLN A 379 -15.08 22.47 -9.06
C GLN A 379 -14.25 23.69 -8.57
N ARG A 380 -12.94 23.71 -8.77
CA ARG A 380 -12.06 24.81 -8.33
C ARG A 380 -10.97 25.05 -9.37
N PRO A 381 -10.98 26.20 -10.07
CA PRO A 381 -9.87 26.54 -10.96
C PRO A 381 -8.57 26.61 -10.16
N SER A 382 -7.49 26.08 -10.73
CA SER A 382 -6.16 26.21 -10.14
C SER A 382 -5.81 27.70 -10.04
N PRO A 383 -5.39 28.20 -8.88
CA PRO A 383 -4.98 29.59 -8.72
C PRO A 383 -3.70 29.93 -9.50
N TRP A 384 -3.03 28.94 -10.08
CA TRP A 384 -1.72 29.12 -10.73
C TRP A 384 -1.74 28.74 -12.20
N PRO A 385 -1.16 29.58 -13.07
CA PRO A 385 -0.98 29.25 -14.48
C PRO A 385 0.02 28.09 -14.61
N GLN A 386 -0.31 27.09 -15.44
CA GLN A 386 0.53 25.92 -15.66
C GLN A 386 1.88 26.23 -16.32
N ALA A 387 1.92 27.26 -17.15
CA ALA A 387 3.11 27.63 -17.90
C ALA A 387 4.34 27.91 -17.02
N PRO A 388 4.28 28.70 -15.93
CA PRO A 388 5.40 28.88 -15.03
C PRO A 388 5.85 27.63 -14.31
N LEU A 389 4.91 26.74 -13.92
CA LEU A 389 5.23 25.46 -13.27
C LEU A 389 6.00 24.53 -14.22
N LEU A 390 5.59 24.48 -15.48
CA LEU A 390 6.31 23.74 -16.53
C LEU A 390 7.70 24.33 -16.76
N GLY A 391 7.79 25.66 -16.88
CA GLY A 391 9.06 26.35 -17.01
C GLY A 391 10.03 26.10 -15.87
N ALA A 392 9.51 26.12 -14.62
CA ALA A 392 10.32 25.81 -13.43
C ALA A 392 10.79 24.35 -13.43
N ALA A 393 9.93 23.39 -13.77
CA ALA A 393 10.31 21.97 -13.85
C ALA A 393 11.38 21.73 -14.93
N VAL A 394 11.24 22.35 -16.10
CA VAL A 394 12.24 22.30 -17.17
C VAL A 394 13.56 22.92 -16.70
N ALA A 395 13.53 24.07 -16.01
CA ALA A 395 14.71 24.69 -15.44
C ALA A 395 15.42 23.81 -14.42
N VAL A 396 14.69 23.22 -13.48
CA VAL A 396 15.24 22.25 -12.50
C VAL A 396 15.94 21.11 -13.22
N LEU A 397 15.31 20.52 -14.23
CA LEU A 397 15.89 19.43 -15.01
C LEU A 397 17.16 19.84 -15.74
N ARG A 398 17.19 21.05 -16.33
CA ARG A 398 18.38 21.59 -17.00
C ARG A 398 19.52 21.89 -16.04
N PHE A 399 19.24 22.38 -14.83
CA PHE A 399 20.25 22.49 -13.78
C PHE A 399 20.81 21.12 -13.38
N CYS A 400 19.95 20.11 -13.27
CA CYS A 400 20.36 18.77 -12.87
C CYS A 400 21.18 18.02 -13.94
N ASN A 401 20.97 18.28 -15.24
CA ASN A 401 21.75 17.67 -16.33
C ASN A 401 22.94 18.51 -16.77
N GLY A 402 23.10 19.71 -16.20
CA GLY A 402 24.19 20.62 -16.55
C GLY A 402 24.03 21.36 -17.89
N SER A 403 22.87 21.28 -18.55
CA SER A 403 22.62 21.99 -19.82
C SER A 403 22.12 23.43 -19.62
N ALA A 404 21.89 23.87 -18.38
CA ALA A 404 21.55 25.25 -18.08
C ALA A 404 22.76 26.15 -18.29
N ALA A 405 22.56 27.32 -18.96
CA ALA A 405 23.55 28.37 -19.08
C ALA A 405 23.13 29.53 -18.14
N PRO A 406 23.42 29.47 -16.84
CA PRO A 406 22.98 30.48 -15.89
C PRO A 406 23.71 31.80 -16.14
N THR A 407 22.95 32.91 -16.14
CA THR A 407 23.48 34.27 -16.29
C THR A 407 23.66 34.97 -14.95
N SER A 408 23.07 34.40 -13.87
CA SER A 408 23.15 34.92 -12.50
C SER A 408 24.09 34.10 -11.63
N ASP A 409 24.69 34.71 -10.59
CA ASP A 409 25.51 34.00 -9.59
C ASP A 409 24.71 32.94 -8.86
N VAL A 410 23.45 33.22 -8.51
CA VAL A 410 22.54 32.28 -7.89
C VAL A 410 22.33 31.04 -8.78
N GLY A 411 22.09 31.25 -10.07
CA GLY A 411 21.93 30.17 -11.04
C GLY A 411 23.19 29.32 -11.18
N GLY A 412 24.39 29.95 -11.20
CA GLY A 412 25.65 29.23 -11.20
C GLY A 412 25.84 28.32 -9.98
N ARG A 413 25.52 28.81 -8.78
CA ARG A 413 25.59 28.02 -7.52
C ARG A 413 24.55 26.91 -7.47
N LEU A 414 23.32 27.15 -7.93
CA LEU A 414 22.29 26.13 -8.02
C LEU A 414 22.68 25.00 -8.99
N CYS A 415 23.31 25.34 -10.13
CA CYS A 415 23.82 24.37 -11.08
C CYS A 415 24.86 23.43 -10.41
N VAL A 416 25.81 23.97 -9.66
CA VAL A 416 26.81 23.18 -8.93
C VAL A 416 26.17 22.26 -7.89
N ILE A 417 25.14 22.74 -7.19
CA ILE A 417 24.43 21.96 -6.15
C ILE A 417 23.60 20.83 -6.75
N LEU A 418 22.91 21.10 -7.87
CA LEU A 418 21.89 20.21 -8.44
C LEU A 418 22.43 19.25 -9.49
N VAL A 419 23.57 19.55 -10.12
CA VAL A 419 24.13 18.68 -11.18
C VAL A 419 24.28 17.24 -10.67
N GLY A 420 23.77 16.29 -11.45
CA GLY A 420 23.79 14.86 -11.12
C GLY A 420 22.90 14.43 -9.95
N CYS A 421 22.02 15.30 -9.43
CA CYS A 421 21.15 14.95 -8.30
C CYS A 421 19.96 14.08 -8.74
N VAL A 422 20.13 12.75 -8.71
CA VAL A 422 19.13 11.75 -9.12
C VAL A 422 17.79 11.92 -8.39
N ARG A 423 17.79 12.29 -7.10
CA ARG A 423 16.56 12.46 -6.32
C ARG A 423 15.71 13.61 -6.88
N VAL A 424 16.31 14.75 -7.19
CA VAL A 424 15.62 15.91 -7.78
C VAL A 424 15.21 15.60 -9.21
N GLN A 425 16.07 14.95 -10.01
CA GLN A 425 15.75 14.53 -11.37
C GLN A 425 14.48 13.67 -11.42
N ARG A 426 14.40 12.65 -10.55
CA ARG A 426 13.23 11.77 -10.47
C ARG A 426 11.97 12.53 -10.06
N ALA A 427 12.05 13.37 -9.02
CA ALA A 427 10.92 14.16 -8.56
C ALA A 427 10.44 15.16 -9.64
N ALA A 428 11.36 15.82 -10.33
CA ALA A 428 11.03 16.78 -11.40
C ALA A 428 10.43 16.09 -12.64
N LEU A 429 10.89 14.88 -13.01
CA LEU A 429 10.31 14.09 -14.09
C LEU A 429 8.91 13.58 -13.75
N ASP A 430 8.68 13.15 -12.52
CA ASP A 430 7.33 12.76 -12.04
C ASP A 430 6.39 13.96 -12.05
N PHE A 431 6.85 15.10 -11.52
CA PHE A 431 6.12 16.36 -11.54
C PHE A 431 5.75 16.78 -12.97
N LEU A 432 6.72 16.76 -13.87
CA LEU A 432 6.52 17.09 -15.28
C LEU A 432 5.50 16.13 -15.95
N GLY A 433 5.60 14.84 -15.65
CA GLY A 433 4.66 13.84 -16.17
C GLY A 433 3.23 14.01 -15.69
N THR A 434 3.03 14.49 -14.46
CA THR A 434 1.69 14.76 -13.91
C THR A 434 1.07 16.04 -14.49
N LEU A 435 1.87 17.04 -14.80
CA LEU A 435 1.40 18.26 -15.48
C LEU A 435 0.96 18.03 -16.94
N ALA A 436 1.23 16.85 -17.49
CA ALA A 436 0.81 16.51 -18.85
C ALA A 436 -0.72 16.51 -19.07
N GLN A 437 -1.54 16.47 -18.02
CA GLN A 437 -2.99 16.47 -18.12
C GLN A 437 -3.60 17.84 -18.47
N GLY A 438 -2.82 18.92 -18.41
CA GLY A 438 -3.23 20.27 -18.74
C GLY A 438 -2.68 20.70 -20.09
N LEU A 439 -3.55 21.28 -20.96
CA LEU A 439 -3.13 21.84 -22.23
C LEU A 439 -2.28 23.10 -22.01
N GLY A 440 -0.97 22.97 -22.06
CA GLY A 440 -0.05 24.11 -22.05
C GLY A 440 0.11 24.75 -23.44
N PRO A 441 0.69 25.98 -23.53
CA PRO A 441 1.10 26.56 -24.80
C PRO A 441 2.03 25.64 -25.59
N GLN A 442 1.86 25.59 -26.90
CA GLN A 442 2.60 24.69 -27.81
C GLN A 442 4.12 24.78 -27.67
N GLU A 443 4.64 25.99 -27.46
CA GLU A 443 6.07 26.23 -27.26
C GLU A 443 6.63 25.53 -26.02
N LEU A 444 5.87 25.48 -24.93
CA LEU A 444 6.27 24.77 -23.72
C LEU A 444 6.25 23.25 -23.90
N VAL A 445 5.29 22.71 -24.63
CA VAL A 445 5.25 21.27 -24.98
C VAL A 445 6.51 20.86 -25.70
N THR A 446 6.96 21.70 -26.67
CA THR A 446 8.20 21.45 -27.41
C THR A 446 9.44 21.49 -26.50
N GLN A 447 9.49 22.44 -25.56
CA GLN A 447 10.58 22.49 -24.57
C GLN A 447 10.60 21.29 -23.64
N VAL A 448 9.44 20.82 -23.20
CA VAL A 448 9.30 19.62 -22.36
C VAL A 448 9.79 18.38 -23.10
N LEU A 449 9.34 18.18 -24.34
CA LEU A 449 9.77 17.04 -25.15
C LEU A 449 11.27 17.09 -25.44
N ALA A 450 11.83 18.27 -25.67
CA ALA A 450 13.27 18.47 -25.87
C ALA A 450 14.08 18.06 -24.62
N VAL A 451 13.69 18.52 -23.43
CA VAL A 451 14.35 18.13 -22.16
C VAL A 451 14.22 16.64 -21.89
N LEU A 452 13.05 16.03 -22.11
CA LEU A 452 12.89 14.60 -21.97
C LEU A 452 13.83 13.82 -22.90
N LEU A 453 13.98 14.28 -24.13
CA LEU A 453 14.89 13.68 -25.09
C LEU A 453 16.37 13.85 -24.68
N GLU A 454 16.75 15.00 -24.11
CA GLU A 454 18.08 15.21 -23.52
C GLU A 454 18.39 14.14 -22.45
N TYR A 455 17.47 13.89 -21.52
CA TYR A 455 17.62 12.87 -20.50
C TYR A 455 17.69 11.46 -21.08
N LEU A 456 16.85 11.15 -22.06
CA LEU A 456 16.85 9.84 -22.72
C LEU A 456 18.11 9.61 -23.57
N LYS A 457 18.73 10.66 -24.12
CA LYS A 457 20.01 10.59 -24.85
C LYS A 457 21.23 10.52 -23.93
N SER A 458 21.17 11.12 -22.73
CA SER A 458 22.32 11.26 -21.85
C SER A 458 22.87 9.91 -21.38
N PRO A 459 24.18 9.61 -21.59
CA PRO A 459 24.77 8.38 -21.11
C PRO A 459 24.84 8.28 -19.58
N ASP A 460 24.86 9.42 -18.89
CA ASP A 460 25.05 9.53 -17.44
C ASP A 460 23.73 9.42 -16.65
N SER A 461 22.59 9.32 -17.36
CA SER A 461 21.30 9.15 -16.70
C SER A 461 21.21 7.78 -16.03
N SER A 462 20.91 7.76 -14.72
CA SER A 462 20.70 6.51 -14.00
C SER A 462 19.48 5.73 -14.52
N PRO A 463 19.43 4.41 -14.37
CA PRO A 463 18.30 3.58 -14.83
C PRO A 463 16.95 4.09 -14.30
N THR A 464 16.90 4.49 -13.04
CA THR A 464 15.68 5.01 -12.40
C THR A 464 15.23 6.35 -12.97
N VAL A 465 16.16 7.20 -13.38
CA VAL A 465 15.87 8.48 -14.06
C VAL A 465 15.36 8.21 -15.47
N LEU A 466 15.97 7.29 -16.21
CA LEU A 466 15.53 6.88 -17.53
C LEU A 466 14.11 6.31 -17.53
N LYS A 467 13.80 5.44 -16.55
CA LYS A 467 12.43 4.91 -16.36
C LYS A 467 11.42 6.05 -16.18
N LYS A 468 11.74 7.05 -15.33
CA LYS A 468 10.88 8.22 -15.12
C LYS A 468 10.76 9.11 -16.35
N ALA A 469 11.85 9.29 -17.11
CA ALA A 469 11.83 10.05 -18.36
C ALA A 469 10.95 9.36 -19.43
N PHE A 470 11.03 8.06 -19.59
CA PHE A 470 10.12 7.29 -20.44
C PHE A 470 8.66 7.43 -20.02
N GLN A 471 8.37 7.32 -18.72
CA GLN A 471 7.01 7.47 -18.18
C GLN A 471 6.47 8.89 -18.43
N ALA A 472 7.26 9.92 -18.20
CA ALA A 472 6.89 11.32 -18.48
C ALA A 472 6.64 11.54 -19.98
N ALA A 473 7.53 11.06 -20.85
CA ALA A 473 7.38 11.15 -22.30
C ALA A 473 6.06 10.49 -22.78
N LEU A 474 5.74 9.32 -22.25
CA LEU A 474 4.51 8.62 -22.57
C LEU A 474 3.26 9.41 -22.16
N ARG A 475 3.28 10.04 -20.97
CA ARG A 475 2.17 10.89 -20.50
C ARG A 475 1.97 12.11 -21.38
N TRP A 476 3.05 12.80 -21.77
CA TRP A 476 2.99 13.95 -22.67
C TRP A 476 2.51 13.58 -24.07
N LEU A 477 2.98 12.47 -24.62
CA LEU A 477 2.48 11.96 -25.89
C LEU A 477 0.98 11.59 -25.84
N ARG A 478 0.49 11.10 -24.71
CA ARG A 478 -0.94 10.75 -24.52
C ARG A 478 -1.86 11.97 -24.44
N SER A 479 -1.39 13.07 -23.86
CA SER A 479 -2.18 14.28 -23.67
C SER A 479 -2.21 15.20 -24.89
N SER A 480 -1.40 14.91 -25.92
CA SER A 480 -1.43 15.65 -27.17
C SER A 480 -2.81 15.56 -27.83
N PRO A 481 -3.44 16.69 -28.17
CA PRO A 481 -4.78 16.69 -28.73
C PRO A 481 -4.79 15.96 -30.07
N LYS A 482 -5.79 15.10 -30.26
CA LYS A 482 -6.01 14.47 -31.57
C LYS A 482 -6.49 15.54 -32.55
N PRO A 483 -5.82 15.71 -33.72
CA PRO A 483 -6.34 16.62 -34.75
C PRO A 483 -7.74 16.19 -35.17
N SER A 484 -8.67 17.13 -35.18
CA SER A 484 -10.04 16.87 -35.54
C SER A 484 -10.10 16.37 -37.00
N GLY A 485 -10.46 15.11 -37.21
CA GLY A 485 -10.75 14.55 -38.53
C GLY A 485 -9.60 13.84 -39.23
N CYS A 486 -8.40 13.72 -38.64
CA CYS A 486 -7.27 13.01 -39.24
C CYS A 486 -6.82 11.84 -38.36
N CYS A 487 -6.49 10.69 -38.97
CA CYS A 487 -6.00 9.51 -38.26
C CYS A 487 -4.52 9.61 -37.85
N ASP A 488 -3.86 10.74 -38.11
CA ASP A 488 -2.43 10.92 -37.92
C ASP A 488 -2.10 11.67 -36.62
N MET A 489 -0.90 11.43 -36.11
CA MET A 489 -0.34 12.12 -34.95
C MET A 489 -0.07 13.60 -35.27
N ASP A 490 -0.06 14.45 -34.25
CA ASP A 490 0.37 15.83 -34.40
C ASP A 490 1.85 15.91 -34.83
N PRO A 491 2.23 16.95 -35.63
CA PRO A 491 3.59 17.04 -36.21
C PRO A 491 4.71 17.04 -35.15
N HIS A 492 4.48 17.63 -33.99
CA HIS A 492 5.50 17.71 -32.92
C HIS A 492 5.72 16.33 -32.25
N SER A 493 4.66 15.59 -31.97
CA SER A 493 4.75 14.23 -31.48
C SER A 493 5.41 13.30 -32.52
N GLN A 494 5.12 13.49 -33.80
CA GLN A 494 5.74 12.73 -34.87
C GLN A 494 7.25 13.05 -35.00
N GLN A 495 7.64 14.33 -34.92
CA GLN A 495 9.05 14.73 -34.90
C GLN A 495 9.77 14.15 -33.68
N PHE A 496 9.18 14.27 -32.51
CA PHE A 496 9.74 13.69 -31.27
C PHE A 496 9.97 12.19 -31.40
N LEU A 497 9.01 11.42 -31.94
CA LEU A 497 9.16 9.98 -32.15
C LEU A 497 10.27 9.64 -33.13
N ARG A 498 10.44 10.41 -34.20
CA ARG A 498 11.56 10.19 -35.15
C ARG A 498 12.93 10.34 -34.46
N GLU A 499 13.04 11.28 -33.52
CA GLU A 499 14.27 11.49 -32.76
C GLU A 499 14.42 10.47 -31.62
N LEU A 500 13.32 9.99 -31.08
CA LEU A 500 13.31 9.06 -29.95
C LEU A 500 13.61 7.61 -30.35
N LEU A 501 13.14 7.13 -31.52
CA LEU A 501 13.34 5.74 -31.91
C LEU A 501 14.81 5.32 -32.00
N PRO A 502 15.75 6.12 -32.56
CA PRO A 502 17.18 5.80 -32.51
C PRO A 502 17.74 5.75 -31.07
N VAL A 503 17.20 6.60 -30.19
CA VAL A 503 17.57 6.57 -28.77
C VAL A 503 17.05 5.31 -28.09
N LEU A 504 15.80 4.94 -28.36
CA LEU A 504 15.20 3.71 -27.85
C LEU A 504 16.01 2.48 -28.30
N GLN A 505 16.38 2.42 -29.58
CA GLN A 505 17.26 1.38 -30.12
C GLN A 505 18.55 1.26 -29.31
N LYS A 506 19.23 2.37 -29.05
CA LYS A 506 20.45 2.39 -28.23
C LYS A 506 20.16 1.92 -26.78
N ARG A 507 19.01 2.27 -26.20
CA ARG A 507 18.65 1.88 -24.83
C ARG A 507 18.29 0.39 -24.73
N LEU A 508 17.70 -0.21 -25.75
CA LEU A 508 17.45 -1.64 -25.83
C LEU A 508 18.75 -2.47 -25.91
N CYS A 509 19.84 -1.88 -26.38
CA CYS A 509 21.18 -2.47 -26.37
C CYS A 509 22.00 -2.11 -25.12
N SER A 510 21.40 -1.52 -24.07
CA SER A 510 22.11 -1.12 -22.84
C SER A 510 22.68 -2.33 -22.09
N PRO A 511 23.88 -2.25 -21.51
CA PRO A 511 24.41 -3.30 -20.62
C PRO A 511 23.57 -3.45 -19.33
N CYS A 512 22.87 -2.39 -18.92
CA CYS A 512 22.03 -2.38 -17.74
C CYS A 512 20.63 -2.92 -18.09
N TRP A 513 20.23 -3.98 -17.41
CA TRP A 513 18.96 -4.67 -17.67
C TRP A 513 17.72 -3.79 -17.37
N GLU A 514 17.76 -2.97 -16.32
CA GLU A 514 16.65 -2.06 -15.97
C GLU A 514 16.37 -1.03 -17.07
N VAL A 515 17.39 -0.66 -17.84
CA VAL A 515 17.24 0.25 -18.99
C VAL A 515 16.57 -0.46 -20.14
N ARG A 516 16.99 -1.72 -20.46
CA ARG A 516 16.36 -2.54 -21.50
C ARG A 516 14.89 -2.81 -21.17
N ASP A 517 14.62 -3.22 -19.93
CA ASP A 517 13.28 -3.45 -19.41
C ASP A 517 12.38 -2.20 -19.58
N SER A 518 12.83 -1.06 -19.09
CA SER A 518 12.07 0.21 -19.20
C SER A 518 11.84 0.64 -20.65
N GLY A 519 12.79 0.37 -21.54
CA GLY A 519 12.65 0.62 -22.99
C GLY A 519 11.58 -0.26 -23.63
N LEU A 520 11.50 -1.54 -23.24
CA LEU A 520 10.48 -2.47 -23.72
C LEU A 520 9.10 -2.15 -23.15
N GLU A 521 9.00 -1.81 -21.85
CA GLU A 521 7.74 -1.30 -21.27
C GLU A 521 7.23 -0.07 -22.04
N PHE A 522 8.13 0.85 -22.34
CA PHE A 522 7.79 2.05 -23.10
C PHE A 522 7.32 1.70 -24.52
N LEU A 523 8.03 0.82 -25.23
CA LEU A 523 7.64 0.34 -26.56
C LEU A 523 6.26 -0.30 -26.56
N THR A 524 5.97 -1.16 -25.58
CA THR A 524 4.66 -1.79 -25.37
C THR A 524 3.55 -0.76 -25.28
N GLN A 525 3.74 0.27 -24.47
CA GLN A 525 2.73 1.33 -24.28
C GLN A 525 2.59 2.24 -25.52
N LEU A 526 3.68 2.52 -26.23
CA LEU A 526 3.64 3.23 -27.51
C LEU A 526 2.85 2.46 -28.55
N THR A 527 3.17 1.18 -28.71
CA THR A 527 2.49 0.29 -29.69
C THR A 527 1.01 0.13 -29.37
N ARG A 528 0.65 -0.05 -28.10
CA ARG A 528 -0.75 -0.11 -27.65
C ARG A 528 -1.53 1.14 -28.03
N ARG A 529 -0.92 2.30 -27.96
CA ARG A 529 -1.59 3.59 -28.20
C ARG A 529 -1.64 4.02 -29.67
N TRP A 530 -0.52 3.87 -30.38
CA TRP A 530 -0.34 4.40 -31.74
C TRP A 530 -0.14 3.33 -32.82
N GLY A 531 -0.15 2.08 -32.46
CA GLY A 531 0.06 0.95 -33.40
C GLY A 531 -0.89 0.94 -34.61
N GLY A 532 -2.10 1.49 -34.46
CA GLY A 532 -3.05 1.66 -35.56
C GLY A 532 -2.79 2.87 -36.49
N GLN A 533 -1.87 3.78 -36.15
CA GLN A 533 -1.62 5.02 -36.91
C GLN A 533 -0.54 4.82 -37.98
N ALA A 534 -0.83 5.24 -39.21
CA ALA A 534 0.06 5.00 -40.35
C ALA A 534 1.46 5.64 -40.19
N GLY A 535 1.52 6.87 -39.70
CA GLY A 535 2.79 7.58 -39.46
C GLY A 535 3.69 6.89 -38.44
N PHE A 536 3.12 6.39 -37.33
CA PHE A 536 3.85 5.63 -36.32
C PHE A 536 4.32 4.27 -36.89
N ARG A 537 3.43 3.54 -37.56
CA ARG A 537 3.76 2.26 -38.18
C ARG A 537 4.94 2.36 -39.14
N HIS A 538 4.88 3.33 -40.04
CA HIS A 538 5.96 3.57 -40.99
C HIS A 538 7.30 3.88 -40.31
N THR A 539 7.27 4.75 -39.29
CA THR A 539 8.50 5.17 -38.59
C THR A 539 9.08 4.00 -37.77
N LEU A 540 8.23 3.23 -37.11
CA LEU A 540 8.66 2.07 -36.28
C LEU A 540 9.21 0.95 -37.15
N LEU A 541 8.55 0.58 -38.27
CA LEU A 541 9.01 -0.47 -39.17
C LEU A 541 10.26 -0.08 -39.98
N ALA A 542 10.54 1.20 -40.10
CA ALA A 542 11.80 1.71 -40.65
C ALA A 542 12.97 1.69 -39.67
N SER A 543 12.72 1.38 -38.40
CA SER A 543 13.72 1.24 -37.34
C SER A 543 14.01 -0.22 -37.02
N GLU A 544 15.16 -0.51 -36.41
CA GLU A 544 15.53 -1.85 -35.96
C GLU A 544 14.91 -2.22 -34.59
N VAL A 545 13.99 -1.39 -34.05
CA VAL A 545 13.41 -1.58 -32.73
C VAL A 545 12.59 -2.88 -32.61
N PRO A 546 11.74 -3.26 -33.60
CA PRO A 546 11.02 -4.53 -33.56
C PRO A 546 11.94 -5.75 -33.54
N GLU A 547 13.01 -5.75 -34.34
CA GLU A 547 14.00 -6.84 -34.40
C GLU A 547 14.77 -6.98 -33.09
N LEU A 548 15.14 -5.86 -32.48
CA LEU A 548 15.80 -5.85 -31.16
C LEU A 548 14.86 -6.38 -30.07
N ALA A 549 13.59 -6.02 -30.10
CA ALA A 549 12.61 -6.53 -29.15
C ALA A 549 12.47 -8.07 -29.29
N GLU A 550 12.51 -8.61 -30.51
CA GLU A 550 12.49 -10.06 -30.76
C GLU A 550 13.77 -10.74 -30.23
N GLN A 551 14.94 -10.13 -30.40
CA GLN A 551 16.21 -10.65 -29.86
C GLN A 551 16.18 -10.71 -28.32
N LEU A 552 15.55 -9.73 -27.67
CA LEU A 552 15.45 -9.63 -26.22
C LEU A 552 14.50 -10.68 -25.59
N LEU A 553 13.76 -11.46 -26.38
CA LEU A 553 13.09 -12.68 -25.91
C LEU A 553 14.07 -13.71 -25.33
N ARG A 554 15.36 -13.60 -25.66
CA ARG A 554 16.45 -14.47 -25.21
C ARG A 554 17.45 -13.76 -24.30
N ASP A 555 17.04 -12.62 -23.73
CA ASP A 555 17.90 -11.87 -22.79
C ASP A 555 18.27 -12.72 -21.58
N PRO A 556 19.47 -12.62 -21.03
CA PRO A 556 19.86 -13.32 -19.80
C PRO A 556 18.94 -12.99 -18.61
N GLU A 557 18.41 -11.77 -18.54
CA GLU A 557 17.57 -11.31 -17.44
C GLU A 557 16.08 -11.65 -17.66
N SER A 558 15.47 -12.30 -16.68
CA SER A 558 14.08 -12.74 -16.77
C SER A 558 13.08 -11.59 -16.89
N TYR A 559 13.33 -10.46 -16.21
CA TYR A 559 12.48 -9.27 -16.32
C TYR A 559 12.48 -8.68 -17.73
N VAL A 560 13.65 -8.65 -18.39
CA VAL A 560 13.79 -8.18 -19.77
C VAL A 560 13.06 -9.15 -20.73
N ARG A 561 13.20 -10.47 -20.54
CA ARG A 561 12.46 -11.45 -21.34
C ARG A 561 10.95 -11.28 -21.20
N ALA A 562 10.46 -11.06 -19.96
CA ALA A 562 9.04 -10.82 -19.71
C ALA A 562 8.52 -9.56 -20.43
N SER A 563 9.27 -8.44 -20.33
CA SER A 563 8.93 -7.21 -21.03
C SER A 563 9.03 -7.34 -22.55
N ALA A 564 9.98 -8.15 -23.06
CA ALA A 564 10.10 -8.46 -24.49
C ALA A 564 8.90 -9.29 -24.99
N VAL A 565 8.43 -10.26 -24.21
CA VAL A 565 7.19 -11.02 -24.50
C VAL A 565 6.01 -10.07 -24.64
N ASN A 566 5.81 -9.15 -23.68
CA ASN A 566 4.73 -8.17 -23.72
C ASN A 566 4.84 -7.23 -24.93
N ALA A 567 6.05 -6.76 -25.25
CA ALA A 567 6.29 -5.89 -26.41
C ALA A 567 6.00 -6.62 -27.72
N MET A 568 6.50 -7.84 -27.87
CA MET A 568 6.28 -8.66 -29.07
C MET A 568 4.81 -9.07 -29.23
N GLY A 569 4.14 -9.41 -28.13
CA GLY A 569 2.69 -9.67 -28.11
C GLY A 569 1.91 -8.48 -28.65
N GLN A 570 2.24 -7.28 -28.20
CA GLN A 570 1.58 -6.04 -28.62
C GLN A 570 1.93 -5.64 -30.06
N LEU A 571 3.19 -5.81 -30.49
CA LEU A 571 3.61 -5.59 -31.88
C LEU A 571 2.89 -6.53 -32.83
N SER A 572 2.74 -7.82 -32.48
CA SER A 572 2.02 -8.82 -33.26
C SER A 572 0.53 -8.47 -33.39
N SER A 573 -0.11 -8.07 -32.28
CA SER A 573 -1.53 -7.68 -32.27
C SER A 573 -1.82 -6.47 -33.17
N GLN A 574 -0.83 -5.61 -33.40
CA GLN A 574 -0.94 -4.46 -34.29
C GLN A 574 -0.38 -4.72 -35.70
N GLY A 575 0.09 -5.94 -36.02
CA GLY A 575 0.71 -6.26 -37.29
C GLY A 575 1.99 -5.45 -37.59
N LEU A 576 2.81 -5.23 -36.56
CA LEU A 576 4.03 -4.43 -36.58
C LEU A 576 5.31 -5.29 -36.42
N ARG A 577 5.21 -6.60 -36.73
CA ARG A 577 6.40 -7.45 -36.79
C ARG A 577 7.18 -7.14 -38.07
N ALA A 578 8.50 -7.09 -37.97
CA ALA A 578 9.37 -7.07 -39.14
C ALA A 578 9.16 -8.32 -39.95
N THR A 579 8.69 -8.16 -41.17
CA THR A 579 8.71 -9.26 -42.16
C THR A 579 10.14 -9.37 -42.65
N SER A 580 10.90 -10.30 -42.10
CA SER A 580 12.23 -10.68 -42.63
C SER A 580 12.07 -11.44 -43.95
N ALA A 581 11.36 -10.84 -44.90
CA ALA A 581 11.36 -11.24 -46.28
C ALA A 581 12.54 -10.52 -46.97
N SER A 582 13.73 -11.07 -46.84
CA SER A 582 14.81 -10.76 -47.80
C SER A 582 14.26 -11.15 -49.17
N PRO A 583 14.25 -10.22 -50.15
CA PRO A 583 13.71 -10.52 -51.48
C PRO A 583 14.50 -11.61 -52.26
N GLU A 584 15.61 -12.08 -51.68
CA GLU A 584 16.53 -13.03 -52.34
C GLU A 584 16.24 -14.52 -52.05
N TYR A 585 15.36 -14.84 -51.04
CA TYR A 585 14.97 -16.24 -50.79
C TYR A 585 13.47 -16.36 -50.52
N PRO A 586 12.66 -16.69 -51.57
CA PRO A 586 11.22 -16.93 -51.42
C PRO A 586 10.99 -18.34 -50.86
N GLY A 587 11.28 -18.58 -49.60
CA GLY A 587 11.14 -19.90 -48.99
C GLY A 587 11.43 -19.93 -47.49
N GLY A 588 11.82 -18.79 -46.89
CA GLY A 588 11.97 -18.68 -45.45
C GLY A 588 10.61 -18.74 -44.76
N GLN A 589 10.28 -19.87 -44.14
CA GLN A 589 9.12 -19.97 -43.25
C GLN A 589 9.17 -18.86 -42.21
N GLN A 590 8.19 -17.99 -42.24
CA GLN A 590 8.00 -16.95 -41.24
C GLN A 590 7.89 -17.66 -39.86
N LYS A 591 8.90 -17.49 -39.02
CA LYS A 591 8.93 -18.15 -37.74
C LYS A 591 7.74 -17.64 -36.91
N SER A 592 6.82 -18.54 -36.56
CA SER A 592 5.62 -18.16 -35.79
C SER A 592 6.03 -17.70 -34.39
N LEU A 593 5.62 -16.49 -34.02
CA LEU A 593 5.83 -15.98 -32.66
C LEU A 593 5.15 -16.87 -31.62
N LEU A 594 4.01 -17.47 -31.99
CA LEU A 594 3.32 -18.42 -31.12
C LEU A 594 4.22 -19.57 -30.69
N LEU A 595 5.06 -20.11 -31.60
CA LEU A 595 5.97 -21.19 -31.27
C LEU A 595 7.10 -20.75 -30.31
N ASP A 596 7.65 -19.54 -30.52
CA ASP A 596 8.68 -18.99 -29.62
C ASP A 596 8.08 -18.72 -28.24
N LEU A 597 6.86 -18.18 -28.13
CA LEU A 597 6.17 -17.94 -26.86
C LEU A 597 5.78 -19.26 -26.16
N LEU A 598 5.30 -20.26 -26.90
CA LEU A 598 5.04 -21.60 -26.34
C LEU A 598 6.33 -22.26 -25.83
N HIS A 599 7.44 -22.02 -26.49
CA HIS A 599 8.73 -22.50 -26.01
C HIS A 599 9.15 -21.80 -24.69
N ILE A 600 8.98 -20.48 -24.61
CA ILE A 600 9.23 -19.73 -23.34
C ILE A 600 8.33 -20.27 -22.22
N LEU A 601 7.02 -20.46 -22.50
CA LEU A 601 6.08 -20.99 -21.51
C LEU A 601 6.50 -22.38 -20.98
N SER A 602 7.06 -23.23 -21.83
CA SER A 602 7.40 -24.61 -21.47
C SER A 602 8.81 -24.80 -20.94
N ALA A 603 9.76 -23.92 -21.27
CA ALA A 603 11.18 -24.15 -21.06
C ALA A 603 11.91 -23.06 -20.27
N ASP A 604 11.30 -21.86 -20.08
CA ASP A 604 11.98 -20.82 -19.29
C ASP A 604 12.02 -21.22 -17.82
N SER A 605 13.20 -21.11 -17.20
CA SER A 605 13.40 -21.44 -15.79
C SER A 605 12.68 -20.49 -14.83
N GLU A 606 12.46 -19.23 -15.26
CA GLU A 606 11.93 -18.18 -14.43
C GLU A 606 10.41 -17.96 -14.65
N GLY A 607 9.67 -17.69 -13.57
CA GLY A 607 8.22 -17.49 -13.64
C GLY A 607 7.80 -16.22 -14.39
N PHE A 608 8.55 -15.11 -14.32
CA PHE A 608 8.18 -13.84 -14.93
C PHE A 608 7.94 -13.90 -16.44
N PRO A 609 8.83 -14.50 -17.27
CA PRO A 609 8.57 -14.64 -18.70
C PRO A 609 7.36 -15.54 -18.97
N ARG A 610 7.19 -16.66 -18.24
CA ARG A 610 6.05 -17.57 -18.40
C ARG A 610 4.72 -16.89 -18.09
N ARG A 611 4.67 -16.05 -17.02
CA ARG A 611 3.51 -15.20 -16.66
C ARG A 611 3.19 -14.21 -17.79
N ALA A 612 4.21 -13.54 -18.34
CA ALA A 612 4.03 -12.61 -19.45
C ALA A 612 3.45 -13.31 -20.70
N VAL A 613 3.90 -14.52 -21.01
CA VAL A 613 3.34 -15.31 -22.12
C VAL A 613 1.87 -15.63 -21.88
N MET A 614 1.50 -16.04 -20.66
CA MET A 614 0.10 -16.33 -20.33
C MET A 614 -0.79 -15.10 -20.46
N GLN A 615 -0.28 -13.92 -20.07
CA GLN A 615 -1.01 -12.67 -20.25
C GLN A 615 -1.22 -12.34 -21.73
N VAL A 616 -0.18 -12.46 -22.57
CA VAL A 616 -0.27 -12.23 -24.00
C VAL A 616 -1.25 -13.21 -24.65
N PHE A 617 -1.20 -14.49 -24.29
CA PHE A 617 -2.11 -15.50 -24.82
C PHE A 617 -3.57 -15.25 -24.42
N THR A 618 -3.80 -14.78 -23.21
CA THR A 618 -5.15 -14.41 -22.75
C THR A 618 -5.68 -13.18 -23.52
N GLU A 619 -4.83 -12.16 -23.77
CA GLU A 619 -5.19 -11.00 -24.60
C GLU A 619 -5.46 -11.44 -26.05
N TRP A 620 -4.60 -12.26 -26.65
CA TRP A 620 -4.76 -12.76 -28.01
C TRP A 620 -6.05 -13.59 -28.18
N LEU A 621 -6.36 -14.46 -27.24
CA LEU A 621 -7.61 -15.22 -27.27
C LEU A 621 -8.81 -14.29 -27.16
N ARG A 622 -8.76 -13.30 -26.25
CA ARG A 622 -9.83 -12.33 -26.06
C ARG A 622 -10.10 -11.48 -27.28
N ASP A 623 -9.05 -11.03 -27.95
CA ASP A 623 -9.13 -10.10 -29.09
C ASP A 623 -9.26 -10.82 -30.44
N GLY A 624 -9.22 -12.15 -30.46
CA GLY A 624 -9.32 -12.95 -31.70
C GLY A 624 -8.10 -12.80 -32.61
N HIS A 625 -6.90 -12.83 -32.04
CA HIS A 625 -5.65 -12.71 -32.79
C HIS A 625 -5.51 -13.82 -33.86
N ALA A 626 -5.00 -13.47 -35.06
CA ALA A 626 -4.95 -14.37 -36.22
C ALA A 626 -4.24 -15.71 -35.97
N GLU A 627 -3.11 -15.71 -35.25
CA GLU A 627 -2.35 -16.93 -34.89
C GLU A 627 -3.14 -17.89 -33.96
N VAL A 628 -4.17 -17.42 -33.28
CA VAL A 628 -5.03 -18.18 -32.36
C VAL A 628 -6.38 -18.52 -33.02
N ALA A 629 -6.86 -17.65 -33.91
CA ALA A 629 -8.20 -17.77 -34.52
C ALA A 629 -8.36 -18.99 -35.48
N GLU A 630 -7.28 -19.55 -36.01
CA GLU A 630 -7.33 -20.73 -36.89
C GLU A 630 -7.85 -21.97 -36.17
N ASP A 631 -7.36 -22.25 -34.94
CA ASP A 631 -7.83 -23.37 -34.12
C ASP A 631 -7.70 -23.00 -32.62
N PRO A 632 -8.67 -22.27 -32.07
CA PRO A 632 -8.63 -21.83 -30.67
C PRO A 632 -8.74 -23.00 -29.68
N GLU A 633 -9.40 -24.10 -30.04
CA GLU A 633 -9.50 -25.29 -29.20
C GLU A 633 -8.12 -25.96 -29.02
N GLN A 634 -7.40 -26.21 -30.13
CA GLN A 634 -6.07 -26.80 -30.07
C GLN A 634 -5.08 -25.90 -29.35
N PHE A 635 -5.16 -24.59 -29.58
CA PHE A 635 -4.34 -23.59 -28.88
C PHE A 635 -4.57 -23.67 -27.38
N VAL A 636 -5.83 -23.55 -26.92
CA VAL A 636 -6.18 -23.58 -25.49
C VAL A 636 -5.77 -24.92 -24.87
N ALA A 637 -6.05 -26.06 -25.52
CA ALA A 637 -5.65 -27.36 -25.00
C ALA A 637 -4.14 -27.45 -24.74
N ARG A 638 -3.33 -26.95 -25.67
CA ARG A 638 -1.86 -26.96 -25.56
C ARG A 638 -1.37 -26.06 -24.45
N VAL A 639 -1.92 -24.84 -24.32
CA VAL A 639 -1.55 -23.89 -23.26
C VAL A 639 -1.95 -24.41 -21.90
N LEU A 640 -3.18 -24.91 -21.72
CA LEU A 640 -3.64 -25.46 -20.44
C LEU A 640 -2.85 -26.71 -20.03
N GLN A 641 -2.44 -27.54 -20.96
CA GLN A 641 -1.59 -28.70 -20.65
C GLN A 641 -0.28 -28.31 -19.98
N VAL A 642 0.37 -27.22 -20.44
CA VAL A 642 1.60 -26.72 -19.86
C VAL A 642 1.32 -25.95 -18.55
N ALA A 643 0.41 -24.98 -18.59
CA ALA A 643 0.12 -24.11 -17.47
C ALA A 643 -0.39 -24.86 -16.24
N SER A 644 -1.17 -25.94 -16.41
CA SER A 644 -1.74 -26.72 -15.31
C SER A 644 -0.72 -27.45 -14.45
N GLN A 645 0.50 -27.62 -14.92
CA GLN A 645 1.59 -28.33 -14.22
C GLN A 645 2.74 -27.40 -13.86
N ASP A 646 2.59 -26.09 -14.08
CA ASP A 646 3.64 -25.14 -13.81
C ASP A 646 3.92 -25.05 -12.28
N LEU A 647 5.19 -24.92 -11.93
CA LEU A 647 5.61 -24.75 -10.54
C LEU A 647 5.18 -23.40 -9.97
N ASP A 648 5.08 -22.38 -10.82
CA ASP A 648 4.67 -21.04 -10.45
C ASP A 648 3.14 -20.95 -10.36
N TRP A 649 2.63 -20.64 -9.18
CA TRP A 649 1.20 -20.55 -8.91
C TRP A 649 0.49 -19.45 -9.74
N GLU A 650 1.19 -18.35 -10.07
CA GLU A 650 0.60 -17.30 -10.91
C GLU A 650 0.40 -17.76 -12.33
N VAL A 651 1.29 -18.59 -12.89
CA VAL A 651 1.12 -19.22 -14.21
C VAL A 651 -0.10 -20.14 -14.21
N ARG A 652 -0.26 -20.98 -13.16
CA ARG A 652 -1.46 -21.82 -13.00
C ARG A 652 -2.73 -20.97 -12.88
N ALA A 653 -2.70 -19.90 -12.08
CA ALA A 653 -3.84 -18.99 -11.92
C ALA A 653 -4.22 -18.26 -13.22
N GLN A 654 -3.23 -17.84 -14.02
CA GLN A 654 -3.46 -17.24 -15.34
C GLN A 654 -3.95 -18.27 -16.36
N GLY A 655 -3.58 -19.54 -16.22
CA GLY A 655 -4.15 -20.63 -16.99
C GLY A 655 -5.66 -20.75 -16.78
N LEU A 656 -6.12 -20.64 -15.54
CA LEU A 656 -7.56 -20.60 -15.22
C LEU A 656 -8.25 -19.34 -15.77
N GLU A 657 -7.55 -18.22 -15.84
CA GLU A 657 -8.08 -17.00 -16.45
C GLU A 657 -8.25 -17.13 -17.96
N LEU A 658 -7.27 -17.70 -18.66
CA LEU A 658 -7.36 -18.03 -20.07
C LEU A 658 -8.52 -19.00 -20.31
N ALA A 659 -8.67 -20.03 -19.45
CA ALA A 659 -9.77 -20.96 -19.49
C ALA A 659 -11.14 -20.29 -19.33
N LEU A 660 -11.23 -19.28 -18.44
CA LEU A 660 -12.45 -18.50 -18.25
C LEU A 660 -12.81 -17.65 -19.48
N VAL A 661 -11.81 -17.06 -20.15
CA VAL A 661 -12.02 -16.32 -21.40
C VAL A 661 -12.54 -17.27 -22.49
N PHE A 662 -11.94 -18.43 -22.65
CA PHE A 662 -12.38 -19.44 -23.58
C PHE A 662 -13.81 -19.93 -23.30
N LEU A 663 -14.12 -20.21 -22.04
CA LEU A 663 -15.47 -20.57 -21.60
C LEU A 663 -16.49 -19.47 -21.95
N ALA A 664 -16.18 -18.20 -21.67
CA ALA A 664 -17.06 -17.09 -21.98
C ALA A 664 -17.33 -16.96 -23.48
N GLN A 665 -16.31 -17.13 -24.32
CA GLN A 665 -16.45 -17.11 -25.77
C GLN A 665 -17.28 -18.29 -26.31
N THR A 666 -17.08 -19.51 -25.82
CA THR A 666 -17.85 -20.69 -26.23
C THR A 666 -19.33 -20.56 -25.86
N LEU A 667 -19.62 -19.88 -24.75
CA LEU A 667 -20.99 -19.55 -24.34
C LEU A 667 -21.59 -18.33 -25.09
N GLY A 668 -20.82 -17.67 -25.97
CA GLY A 668 -21.26 -16.54 -26.77
C GLY A 668 -21.38 -15.22 -25.98
N GLN A 669 -20.67 -15.11 -24.89
CA GLN A 669 -20.57 -13.86 -24.14
C GLN A 669 -19.56 -12.90 -24.78
N PRO A 670 -19.73 -11.56 -24.68
CA PRO A 670 -18.76 -10.62 -25.20
C PRO A 670 -17.40 -10.80 -24.49
N ALA A 671 -16.31 -10.65 -25.23
CA ALA A 671 -14.94 -10.81 -24.74
C ALA A 671 -14.57 -9.86 -23.58
N SER A 672 -15.28 -8.75 -23.44
CA SER A 672 -15.13 -7.77 -22.36
C SER A 672 -15.88 -8.13 -21.06
N TYR A 673 -16.48 -9.32 -20.99
CA TYR A 673 -17.23 -9.74 -19.80
C TYR A 673 -16.28 -9.94 -18.61
N CYS A 674 -16.51 -9.18 -17.54
CA CYS A 674 -15.84 -9.38 -16.25
C CYS A 674 -16.79 -10.14 -15.31
N PRO A 675 -16.41 -11.29 -14.74
CA PRO A 675 -17.24 -12.04 -13.80
C PRO A 675 -17.66 -11.25 -12.55
N CYS A 676 -16.93 -10.17 -12.25
CA CYS A 676 -17.17 -9.31 -11.10
C CYS A 676 -18.36 -8.34 -11.30
N THR A 677 -18.88 -8.19 -12.50
CA THR A 677 -20.04 -7.31 -12.75
C THR A 677 -21.33 -8.04 -12.39
N MET A 678 -22.09 -7.49 -11.46
CA MET A 678 -23.33 -8.02 -10.87
C MET A 678 -24.54 -8.05 -11.84
N ALA A 679 -24.35 -8.20 -13.14
CA ALA A 679 -25.46 -8.42 -14.05
C ALA A 679 -26.00 -9.84 -13.87
N PRO A 680 -27.32 -10.04 -13.76
CA PRO A 680 -27.90 -11.38 -13.65
C PRO A 680 -27.48 -12.22 -14.84
N PRO A 681 -27.01 -13.48 -14.61
CA PRO A 681 -26.52 -14.35 -15.67
C PRO A 681 -27.66 -14.69 -16.65
N GLU A 682 -27.52 -14.29 -17.91
CA GLU A 682 -28.39 -14.83 -18.97
C GLU A 682 -28.12 -16.33 -19.13
N VAL A 683 -29.18 -17.12 -19.00
CA VAL A 683 -29.13 -18.58 -19.14
C VAL A 683 -28.83 -18.92 -20.60
N ALA A 684 -27.78 -19.71 -20.82
CA ALA A 684 -27.44 -20.13 -22.17
C ALA A 684 -28.50 -21.08 -22.75
N PRO A 685 -28.83 -20.98 -24.07
CA PRO A 685 -29.72 -21.93 -24.70
C PRO A 685 -29.19 -23.37 -24.58
N PRO A 686 -30.02 -24.37 -24.30
CA PRO A 686 -29.59 -25.76 -24.01
C PRO A 686 -28.63 -26.35 -25.05
N GLY A 687 -28.87 -26.10 -26.33
CA GLY A 687 -28.00 -26.61 -27.42
C GLY A 687 -26.62 -25.99 -27.43
N ARG A 688 -26.51 -24.71 -27.10
CA ARG A 688 -25.23 -23.97 -26.98
C ARG A 688 -24.44 -24.42 -25.78
N LEU A 689 -25.10 -24.65 -24.63
CA LEU A 689 -24.46 -25.16 -23.43
C LEU A 689 -23.85 -26.55 -23.66
N ALA A 690 -24.58 -27.49 -24.32
CA ALA A 690 -24.07 -28.83 -24.64
C ALA A 690 -22.84 -28.76 -25.54
N GLN A 691 -22.85 -27.93 -26.59
CA GLN A 691 -21.70 -27.74 -27.49
C GLN A 691 -20.50 -27.14 -26.72
N ALA A 692 -20.74 -26.13 -25.87
CA ALA A 692 -19.70 -25.52 -25.04
C ALA A 692 -19.08 -26.53 -24.08
N LEU A 693 -19.89 -27.33 -23.37
CA LEU A 693 -19.39 -28.36 -22.45
C LEU A 693 -18.54 -29.40 -23.20
N GLN A 694 -18.95 -29.79 -24.42
CA GLN A 694 -18.19 -30.73 -25.24
C GLN A 694 -16.83 -30.13 -25.68
N ALA A 695 -16.79 -28.86 -26.09
CA ALA A 695 -15.54 -28.18 -26.42
C ALA A 695 -14.61 -28.08 -25.17
N LEU A 696 -15.16 -27.75 -23.99
CA LEU A 696 -14.42 -27.69 -22.76
C LEU A 696 -13.85 -29.04 -22.29
N CYS A 697 -14.58 -30.14 -22.52
CA CYS A 697 -14.07 -31.50 -22.30
C CYS A 697 -12.90 -31.81 -23.25
N ARG A 698 -13.02 -31.46 -24.55
CA ARG A 698 -11.92 -31.68 -25.51
C ARG A 698 -10.62 -30.98 -25.14
N VAL A 699 -10.70 -29.76 -24.60
CA VAL A 699 -9.52 -29.02 -24.17
C VAL A 699 -9.04 -29.41 -22.77
N ARG A 700 -9.63 -30.40 -22.12
CA ARG A 700 -9.32 -30.91 -20.77
C ARG A 700 -9.40 -29.83 -19.68
N LEU A 701 -10.25 -28.83 -19.85
CA LEU A 701 -10.40 -27.73 -18.91
C LEU A 701 -10.86 -28.24 -17.55
N PHE A 702 -11.79 -29.19 -17.50
CA PHE A 702 -12.35 -29.70 -16.24
C PHE A 702 -11.35 -30.48 -15.41
N GLU A 703 -10.46 -31.25 -16.07
CA GLU A 703 -9.36 -31.94 -15.40
C GLU A 703 -8.48 -30.91 -14.63
N PHE A 704 -8.12 -29.82 -15.33
CA PHE A 704 -7.37 -28.74 -14.71
C PHE A 704 -8.15 -28.05 -13.60
N ALA A 705 -9.39 -27.60 -13.85
CA ALA A 705 -10.19 -26.85 -12.92
C ALA A 705 -10.50 -27.65 -11.63
N PHE A 706 -10.92 -28.91 -11.73
CA PHE A 706 -11.22 -29.72 -10.56
C PHE A 706 -9.97 -30.06 -9.73
N ARG A 707 -8.82 -30.27 -10.37
CA ARG A 707 -7.55 -30.43 -9.65
C ARG A 707 -7.15 -29.14 -8.95
N ALA A 708 -7.30 -27.99 -9.62
CA ALA A 708 -6.96 -26.68 -9.08
C ALA A 708 -7.83 -26.25 -7.90
N LEU A 709 -9.02 -26.83 -7.67
CA LEU A 709 -9.81 -26.61 -6.46
C LEU A 709 -9.05 -26.99 -5.18
N PHE A 710 -8.11 -27.90 -5.28
CA PHE A 710 -7.32 -28.44 -4.17
C PHE A 710 -5.84 -28.07 -4.29
N ASP A 711 -5.55 -26.99 -5.05
CA ASP A 711 -4.20 -26.45 -5.15
C ASP A 711 -3.72 -25.95 -3.80
N CYS A 712 -2.44 -26.17 -3.48
CA CYS A 712 -1.83 -25.68 -2.25
C CYS A 712 -1.82 -24.16 -2.19
N ASP A 713 -1.80 -23.50 -3.34
CA ASP A 713 -1.84 -22.06 -3.46
C ASP A 713 -3.29 -21.55 -3.55
N ARG A 714 -3.78 -20.96 -2.48
CA ARG A 714 -5.17 -20.48 -2.34
C ARG A 714 -5.67 -19.63 -3.51
N PRO A 715 -4.89 -18.69 -4.10
CA PRO A 715 -5.36 -17.92 -5.25
C PRO A 715 -5.71 -18.78 -6.47
N VAL A 716 -5.02 -19.91 -6.65
CA VAL A 716 -5.32 -20.86 -7.73
C VAL A 716 -6.65 -21.57 -7.45
N ALA A 717 -6.81 -22.09 -6.24
CA ALA A 717 -8.05 -22.73 -5.80
C ALA A 717 -9.27 -21.79 -5.87
N GLN A 718 -9.08 -20.53 -5.49
CA GLN A 718 -10.13 -19.50 -5.55
C GLN A 718 -10.54 -19.19 -6.99
N LYS A 719 -9.59 -18.99 -7.92
CA LYS A 719 -9.88 -18.78 -9.34
C LYS A 719 -10.59 -19.98 -9.98
N SER A 720 -10.19 -21.20 -9.62
CA SER A 720 -10.87 -22.40 -10.07
C SER A 720 -12.32 -22.47 -9.56
N CYS A 721 -12.53 -22.19 -8.29
CA CYS A 721 -13.87 -22.12 -7.69
C CYS A 721 -14.74 -21.08 -8.42
N ASP A 722 -14.23 -19.89 -8.68
CA ASP A 722 -14.94 -18.84 -9.41
C ASP A 722 -15.30 -19.25 -10.85
N LEU A 723 -14.39 -19.92 -11.56
CA LEU A 723 -14.63 -20.46 -12.90
C LEU A 723 -15.77 -21.48 -12.90
N LEU A 724 -15.75 -22.43 -11.97
CA LEU A 724 -16.77 -23.49 -11.87
C LEU A 724 -18.12 -22.92 -11.41
N LEU A 725 -18.15 -21.95 -10.52
CA LEU A 725 -19.35 -21.20 -10.13
C LEU A 725 -19.94 -20.43 -11.31
N PHE A 726 -19.08 -19.78 -12.12
CA PHE A 726 -19.51 -19.10 -13.33
C PHE A 726 -20.20 -20.05 -14.32
N LEU A 727 -19.66 -21.26 -14.51
CA LEU A 727 -20.27 -22.27 -15.36
C LEU A 727 -21.60 -22.79 -14.76
N ARG A 728 -21.62 -23.11 -13.45
CA ARG A 728 -22.82 -23.59 -12.76
C ARG A 728 -23.98 -22.59 -12.85
N ALA A 729 -23.71 -21.31 -12.71
CA ALA A 729 -24.72 -20.25 -12.79
C ALA A 729 -25.39 -20.16 -14.18
N ARG A 730 -24.70 -20.60 -15.26
CA ARG A 730 -25.24 -20.58 -16.62
C ARG A 730 -25.88 -21.88 -17.06
N ALA A 731 -25.59 -22.96 -16.35
CA ALA A 731 -26.24 -24.24 -16.53
C ALA A 731 -27.54 -24.25 -15.69
N ALA A 732 -28.61 -23.58 -16.17
CA ALA A 732 -29.88 -23.51 -15.48
C ALA A 732 -30.42 -24.89 -15.12
N PRO A 733 -31.29 -25.01 -14.08
CA PRO A 733 -31.91 -26.25 -13.68
C PRO A 733 -32.86 -26.73 -14.78
N CYS A 734 -32.36 -27.53 -15.73
CA CYS A 734 -33.18 -28.33 -16.63
C CYS A 734 -33.54 -29.60 -15.87
N GLY A 735 -34.75 -29.68 -15.30
CA GLY A 735 -35.29 -30.92 -14.75
C GLY A 735 -35.63 -30.90 -13.26
N ASN A 736 -36.72 -31.53 -12.91
CA ASN A 736 -37.22 -31.74 -11.58
C ASN A 736 -36.17 -32.40 -10.65
N PRO A 737 -36.07 -31.96 -9.39
CA PRO A 737 -35.13 -32.55 -8.42
C PRO A 737 -35.38 -34.05 -8.09
N GLN A 738 -36.40 -34.70 -8.68
CA GLN A 738 -36.76 -36.08 -8.41
C GLN A 738 -36.13 -37.11 -9.35
N ASP A 739 -35.44 -36.69 -10.47
CA ASP A 739 -34.83 -37.64 -11.42
C ASP A 739 -33.31 -37.89 -11.16
N ALA A 740 -32.78 -37.48 -10.01
CA ALA A 740 -31.39 -37.78 -9.63
C ALA A 740 -31.23 -39.23 -9.10
N GLY A 741 -31.78 -40.18 -9.75
CA GLY A 741 -31.56 -41.61 -9.48
C GLY A 741 -30.34 -42.11 -10.24
N SER A 742 -29.27 -42.46 -9.52
CA SER A 742 -28.14 -43.33 -9.86
C SER A 742 -27.82 -43.60 -11.33
N SER A 743 -27.20 -42.61 -11.99
CA SER A 743 -26.44 -42.87 -13.21
C SER A 743 -25.04 -43.41 -12.82
N PRO A 744 -24.54 -44.49 -13.45
CA PRO A 744 -23.22 -45.06 -13.15
C PRO A 744 -22.06 -44.05 -13.37
N ASN A 745 -22.29 -42.99 -14.15
CA ASN A 745 -21.30 -41.96 -14.43
C ASN A 745 -21.07 -40.99 -13.26
N VAL A 746 -22.06 -40.79 -12.34
CA VAL A 746 -21.90 -39.94 -11.15
C VAL A 746 -20.91 -40.55 -10.17
N ALA A 747 -20.97 -41.86 -9.96
CA ALA A 747 -20.03 -42.55 -9.07
C ALA A 747 -18.59 -42.53 -9.61
N SER A 748 -18.40 -42.52 -10.95
CA SER A 748 -17.08 -42.36 -11.56
C SER A 748 -16.51 -40.95 -11.39
N ALA A 749 -17.35 -39.92 -11.50
CA ALA A 749 -16.93 -38.51 -11.34
C ALA A 749 -16.60 -38.19 -9.88
N GLU A 750 -17.38 -38.69 -8.92
CA GLU A 750 -17.06 -38.53 -7.48
C GLU A 750 -15.78 -39.28 -7.10
N ALA A 751 -15.56 -40.50 -7.66
CA ALA A 751 -14.33 -41.24 -7.45
C ALA A 751 -13.10 -40.51 -8.07
N ALA A 752 -13.27 -39.85 -9.22
CA ALA A 752 -12.23 -39.00 -9.82
C ALA A 752 -11.93 -37.78 -8.95
N LEU A 753 -12.96 -37.10 -8.43
CA LEU A 753 -12.81 -35.95 -7.55
C LEU A 753 -12.10 -36.33 -6.23
N GLN A 754 -12.45 -37.48 -5.64
CA GLN A 754 -11.78 -38.01 -4.47
C GLN A 754 -10.31 -38.38 -4.75
N ARG A 755 -10.01 -38.95 -5.91
CA ARG A 755 -8.62 -39.24 -6.31
C ARG A 755 -7.79 -37.95 -6.47
N TRP A 756 -8.34 -36.90 -7.06
CA TRP A 756 -7.68 -35.60 -7.15
C TRP A 756 -7.45 -34.96 -5.77
N ARG A 757 -8.47 -35.07 -4.90
CA ARG A 757 -8.38 -34.59 -3.51
C ARG A 757 -7.29 -35.32 -2.70
N ALA A 758 -7.08 -36.59 -2.95
CA ALA A 758 -6.05 -37.40 -2.30
C ALA A 758 -4.64 -37.23 -2.88
N GLY A 759 -4.44 -36.37 -3.89
CA GLY A 759 -3.14 -36.10 -4.51
C GLY A 759 -2.55 -37.26 -5.30
N GLN A 760 -3.35 -38.29 -5.64
CA GLN A 760 -2.89 -39.45 -6.42
C GLN A 760 -2.66 -39.04 -7.88
N GLN A 761 -1.41 -38.76 -8.22
CA GLN A 761 -0.95 -38.55 -9.59
C GLN A 761 -0.56 -39.89 -10.19
N GLY A 762 -1.03 -40.24 -11.41
CA GLY A 762 -0.37 -41.29 -12.15
C GLY A 762 -1.19 -42.31 -12.99
N GLN A 763 -2.49 -42.14 -13.23
CA GLN A 763 -3.20 -42.94 -14.21
C GLN A 763 -3.78 -42.07 -15.34
N PRO A 764 -3.77 -42.53 -16.63
CA PRO A 764 -4.45 -41.83 -17.71
C PRO A 764 -5.92 -41.72 -17.37
N GLN A 765 -6.41 -40.50 -17.25
CA GLN A 765 -7.79 -40.20 -16.92
C GLN A 765 -8.65 -40.46 -18.16
N GLU A 766 -9.74 -41.20 -17.95
CA GLU A 766 -10.84 -41.26 -18.91
C GLU A 766 -11.36 -39.81 -19.08
N ASP A 767 -11.61 -39.42 -20.34
CA ASP A 767 -12.16 -38.09 -20.64
C ASP A 767 -13.48 -37.91 -19.88
N LEU A 768 -13.59 -36.80 -19.15
CA LEU A 768 -14.81 -36.48 -18.42
C LEU A 768 -15.91 -36.13 -19.44
N GLU A 769 -16.98 -36.91 -19.48
CA GLU A 769 -18.15 -36.62 -20.27
C GLU A 769 -18.94 -35.42 -19.75
N PRO A 770 -19.60 -34.62 -20.60
CA PRO A 770 -20.36 -33.43 -20.20
C PRO A 770 -21.40 -33.68 -19.09
N GLU A 771 -22.08 -34.82 -19.12
CA GLU A 771 -23.07 -35.21 -18.12
C GLU A 771 -22.43 -35.47 -16.75
N ALA A 772 -21.28 -36.13 -16.74
CA ALA A 772 -20.52 -36.40 -15.52
C ALA A 772 -20.00 -35.10 -14.90
N VAL A 773 -19.50 -34.18 -15.71
CA VAL A 773 -19.07 -32.84 -15.24
C VAL A 773 -20.22 -32.09 -14.57
N MET A 774 -21.39 -32.07 -15.19
CA MET A 774 -22.57 -31.39 -14.65
C MET A 774 -23.06 -32.02 -13.35
N ALA A 775 -22.95 -33.36 -13.23
CA ALA A 775 -23.27 -34.05 -11.99
C ALA A 775 -22.33 -33.65 -10.85
N VAL A 776 -21.02 -33.60 -11.10
CA VAL A 776 -20.01 -33.14 -10.12
C VAL A 776 -20.26 -31.69 -9.73
N LEU A 777 -20.52 -30.79 -10.67
CA LEU A 777 -20.79 -29.38 -10.39
C LEU A 777 -22.02 -29.16 -9.49
N ARG A 778 -23.00 -30.05 -9.55
CA ARG A 778 -24.20 -30.01 -8.69
C ARG A 778 -23.93 -30.61 -7.30
N SER A 779 -23.03 -31.58 -7.19
CA SER A 779 -22.72 -32.28 -5.94
C SER A 779 -21.71 -31.53 -5.06
N VAL A 780 -20.82 -30.73 -5.65
CA VAL A 780 -19.77 -30.01 -4.90
C VAL A 780 -20.32 -28.71 -4.31
N ASP A 781 -20.12 -28.52 -3.00
CA ASP A 781 -20.42 -27.25 -2.33
C ASP A 781 -19.35 -26.19 -2.64
N LEU A 782 -19.47 -25.62 -3.85
CA LEU A 782 -18.54 -24.56 -4.31
C LEU A 782 -18.71 -23.26 -3.54
N GLU A 783 -19.93 -22.95 -3.03
CA GLU A 783 -20.14 -21.72 -2.25
C GLU A 783 -19.49 -21.82 -0.86
N GLY A 784 -19.66 -22.95 -0.19
CA GLY A 784 -18.98 -23.22 1.08
C GLY A 784 -17.46 -23.22 0.91
N LEU A 785 -16.94 -23.84 -0.16
CA LEU A 785 -15.50 -23.82 -0.47
C LEU A 785 -14.99 -22.40 -0.75
N ARG A 786 -15.74 -21.60 -1.52
CA ARG A 786 -15.41 -20.18 -1.77
C ARG A 786 -15.36 -19.39 -0.47
N GLY A 787 -16.33 -19.59 0.42
CA GLY A 787 -16.35 -18.98 1.75
C GLY A 787 -15.10 -19.35 2.55
N ALA A 788 -14.77 -20.64 2.62
CA ALA A 788 -13.58 -21.11 3.33
C ALA A 788 -12.26 -20.59 2.74
N LEU A 789 -12.19 -20.45 1.41
CA LEU A 789 -11.03 -19.87 0.74
C LEU A 789 -10.91 -18.33 0.95
N ALA A 790 -12.01 -17.64 1.22
CA ALA A 790 -12.02 -16.21 1.52
C ALA A 790 -11.66 -15.88 2.97
N GLU A 791 -11.81 -16.84 3.90
CA GLU A 791 -11.44 -16.66 5.29
C GLU A 791 -9.92 -16.52 5.47
N SER A 792 -9.50 -15.89 6.59
CA SER A 792 -8.08 -15.80 6.96
C SER A 792 -7.40 -17.18 6.96
N SER A 793 -6.14 -17.20 6.46
CA SER A 793 -5.32 -18.41 6.55
C SER A 793 -4.50 -18.47 7.83
N ASP A 794 -4.65 -17.48 8.72
CA ASP A 794 -3.93 -17.46 9.99
C ASP A 794 -4.44 -18.63 10.85
N HIS A 795 -3.55 -19.60 11.07
CA HIS A 795 -3.87 -20.79 11.84
C HIS A 795 -4.06 -20.48 13.33
N VAL A 796 -3.56 -19.35 13.82
CA VAL A 796 -3.76 -18.91 15.21
C VAL A 796 -5.23 -18.52 15.43
N GLU A 797 -5.83 -17.81 14.45
CA GLU A 797 -7.27 -17.49 14.50
C GLU A 797 -8.14 -18.75 14.41
N LYS A 798 -7.75 -19.73 13.56
CA LYS A 798 -8.51 -20.95 13.31
C LYS A 798 -8.23 -22.10 14.28
N SER A 799 -7.03 -22.13 14.83
CA SER A 799 -6.60 -23.21 15.75
C SER A 799 -5.66 -22.68 16.85
N PRO A 800 -6.18 -21.87 17.77
CA PRO A 800 -5.40 -21.40 18.92
C PRO A 800 -4.80 -22.56 19.73
N ARG A 801 -5.42 -23.75 19.66
CA ARG A 801 -4.89 -24.99 20.24
C ARG A 801 -3.48 -25.33 19.73
N SER A 802 -3.22 -25.14 18.42
CA SER A 802 -1.89 -25.40 17.84
C SER A 802 -0.86 -24.49 18.49
N LEU A 803 -1.15 -23.18 18.64
CA LEU A 803 -0.25 -22.25 19.31
C LEU A 803 0.07 -22.70 20.76
N LEU A 804 -0.95 -23.11 21.53
CA LEU A 804 -0.76 -23.58 22.90
C LEU A 804 0.07 -24.87 22.97
N GLN A 805 -0.15 -25.80 22.03
CA GLN A 805 0.62 -27.05 21.93
C GLN A 805 2.07 -26.79 21.55
N ASP A 806 2.33 -25.89 20.59
CA ASP A 806 3.68 -25.52 20.16
C ASP A 806 4.46 -24.87 21.29
N MET A 807 3.82 -23.95 22.04
CA MET A 807 4.43 -23.33 23.22
C MET A 807 4.79 -24.36 24.30
N LEU A 808 3.94 -25.36 24.52
CA LEU A 808 4.20 -26.42 25.49
C LEU A 808 5.26 -27.43 25.00
N ALA A 809 5.35 -27.67 23.68
CA ALA A 809 6.33 -28.58 23.09
C ALA A 809 7.75 -28.00 23.10
N THR A 810 7.90 -26.69 23.01
CA THR A 810 9.21 -25.99 23.02
C THR A 810 9.81 -25.91 24.43
N VAL A 811 9.05 -26.21 25.46
CA VAL A 811 9.53 -26.25 26.85
C VAL A 811 10.55 -27.38 27.04
N GLY A 812 11.81 -27.05 27.28
CA GLY A 812 12.89 -27.98 27.48
C GLY A 812 13.76 -28.31 26.26
N THR A 813 13.43 -27.84 25.04
CA THR A 813 14.23 -28.13 23.83
C THR A 813 15.16 -26.98 23.40
N LEU A 814 15.30 -25.94 24.20
CA LEU A 814 15.98 -24.68 23.85
C LEU A 814 17.52 -24.75 23.80
N VAL A 815 18.12 -25.90 23.99
CA VAL A 815 19.61 -26.04 24.02
C VAL A 815 20.20 -26.25 22.61
N GLU A 816 19.42 -26.56 21.59
CA GLU A 816 19.93 -26.99 20.28
C GLU A 816 19.70 -26.04 19.09
N ASN A 817 18.98 -24.90 19.23
CA ASN A 817 18.61 -24.05 18.08
C ASN A 817 19.23 -22.64 18.05
N GLU A 818 20.51 -22.49 18.44
CA GLU A 818 21.25 -21.24 18.19
C GLU A 818 21.72 -21.07 16.73
N ALA A 819 21.45 -22.03 15.85
CA ALA A 819 22.06 -22.07 14.51
C ALA A 819 21.16 -21.60 13.35
N ASP A 820 19.86 -21.34 13.54
CA ASP A 820 18.94 -21.00 12.44
C ASP A 820 18.24 -19.62 12.61
N CYS A 821 19.06 -18.56 12.66
CA CYS A 821 18.60 -17.20 12.46
C CYS A 821 19.36 -16.53 11.31
N TYR A 822 18.88 -16.72 10.08
CA TYR A 822 19.17 -15.84 8.94
C TYR A 822 17.91 -15.63 8.12
#